data_224dec6bee396bb169b4261a2373da47
#
_entry.id   224dec6bee396bb169b4261a2373da47
#
_cell.length_a   1.000
_cell.length_b   1.000
_cell.length_c   1.000
_cell.angle_alpha   90.00
_cell.angle_beta   90.00
_cell.angle_gamma   90.00
#
_symmetry.space_group_name_H-M   'P 1'
#
loop_
_entity.id
_entity.type
_entity.pdbx_description
1 polymer ?
#
loop_
_entity_poly.entity_id
_entity_poly.type
_entity_poly.pdbx_seq_one_letter_code
_entity_poly.pdbx_strand_id
1 'polypeptide(L)'
;MEKELEQMLQTVCSKGIKEASSEEIYAALLQWSKEKMNGMKHNEGDRKLYYISAEFLVGKLLSNNLINLGVFEEVREVLKKHGHDLTEIEEVELEPSLGNGGLGRLAACFLDSIATLGLNGDGVGLNYHDGLFLQKFSDNKQWEEKNPWITEKSWLTKTDVSFEVPFKDFTLKSTMYDIDVPGYQSGCNKLHLFDLDSVDESIIGNGIQFDKQDIHKNLTLFLYPDDSDEAGQLLRIYQQYFMVSNAAQLILKEAEERGVNLYHLHEHVCIQINDTHPTMVIPELIRILTEQKGFNIDTAVDVVSKTCAYTNHTILAEALEKWPISYLEKVVPHLMPIIRELDRRVRRDFHDPRVYIIDEMDRVHMAHIDIHFGYAVNGVAALHTEILKESELKPFYDIYPQKFNNKTNGITFRRWLVHCNHNLAEYLKELIGPGYMENAEDLEKLLAYQDDENVLAKLKEIKKEAKAELKKYLKMTQNVEIDENSVFDIQIKRLHEYKRQQMNALYAIYKYKEIKKGNLPKRPLTMIFGAKAAPAYTIAKDIIHLILCLQQLIDNDPQVSPYMKIVMVENYNVTKAEKLIPACDISEQISLASKEASGTGNMKFMLNGAVTLGTEDGANVEIHQLVGDDNIYIFGETSEKIIKLYETGEYCSKDIYENDPLVEELVDFIISKDLIRIGDPVNLGRLYKEIVGKDWFMALLDVKDYIRTKEQMLSDYEDEKAWEKKMLVNIAKAGFFSSDRTIAEYNRDIWHL
;
A
#
# COMPACT_ATOMS: atom_id res chain seq x y z
N MET A 1 -8.47 -0.49 33.93
CA MET A 1 -8.17 -1.54 32.93
C MET A 1 -8.20 -2.95 33.53
N GLU A 2 -7.41 -3.33 34.57
CA GLU A 2 -7.36 -4.72 35.09
C GLU A 2 -8.74 -5.26 35.49
N LYS A 3 -9.52 -4.50 36.27
CA LYS A 3 -10.88 -4.88 36.66
C LYS A 3 -11.86 -4.98 35.46
N GLU A 4 -11.72 -4.10 34.49
CA GLU A 4 -12.55 -4.12 33.28
C GLU A 4 -12.27 -5.36 32.43
N LEU A 5 -10.97 -5.70 32.27
CA LEU A 5 -10.56 -6.90 31.56
C LEU A 5 -11.00 -8.17 32.28
N GLU A 6 -10.88 -8.23 33.62
CA GLU A 6 -11.38 -9.36 34.40
C GLU A 6 -12.90 -9.53 34.26
N GLN A 7 -13.65 -8.43 34.32
CA GLN A 7 -15.10 -8.43 34.12
C GLN A 7 -15.49 -8.94 32.72
N MET A 8 -14.75 -8.50 31.71
CA MET A 8 -14.98 -8.92 30.32
C MET A 8 -14.66 -10.41 30.14
N LEU A 9 -13.57 -10.91 30.72
CA LEU A 9 -13.22 -12.34 30.69
C LEU A 9 -14.24 -13.20 31.42
N GLN A 10 -14.77 -12.72 32.56
CA GLN A 10 -15.87 -13.43 33.21
C GLN A 10 -17.10 -13.56 32.31
N THR A 11 -17.39 -12.54 31.50
CA THR A 11 -18.51 -12.57 30.55
C THR A 11 -18.21 -13.49 29.36
N VAL A 12 -16.99 -13.45 28.82
CA VAL A 12 -16.60 -14.18 27.60
C VAL A 12 -16.33 -15.65 27.86
N CYS A 13 -15.66 -16.02 28.97
CA CYS A 13 -15.19 -17.39 29.21
C CYS A 13 -15.26 -17.86 30.67
N SER A 14 -15.76 -17.05 31.59
CA SER A 14 -15.84 -17.35 33.03
C SER A 14 -14.51 -17.67 33.70
N LYS A 15 -13.40 -17.04 33.23
CA LYS A 15 -12.04 -17.20 33.77
C LYS A 15 -11.46 -15.87 34.23
N GLY A 16 -10.39 -15.93 35.06
CA GLY A 16 -9.54 -14.78 35.37
C GLY A 16 -8.44 -14.58 34.33
N ILE A 17 -7.77 -13.41 34.33
CA ILE A 17 -6.71 -13.07 33.34
C ILE A 17 -5.61 -14.14 33.31
N LYS A 18 -5.17 -14.62 34.48
CA LYS A 18 -4.07 -15.60 34.58
C LYS A 18 -4.37 -16.96 33.96
N GLU A 19 -5.66 -17.35 33.93
CA GLU A 19 -6.11 -18.68 33.50
C GLU A 19 -6.63 -18.69 32.07
N ALA A 20 -6.89 -17.52 31.48
CA ALA A 20 -7.43 -17.37 30.15
C ALA A 20 -6.34 -17.66 29.09
N SER A 21 -6.77 -18.25 27.99
CA SER A 21 -5.89 -18.44 26.81
C SER A 21 -5.71 -17.13 26.03
N SER A 22 -4.72 -17.09 25.13
CA SER A 22 -4.52 -15.92 24.24
C SER A 22 -5.76 -15.61 23.41
N GLU A 23 -6.48 -16.62 22.94
CA GLU A 23 -7.74 -16.47 22.18
C GLU A 23 -8.87 -15.86 23.03
N GLU A 24 -8.96 -16.28 24.29
CA GLU A 24 -9.96 -15.76 25.23
C GLU A 24 -9.66 -14.31 25.62
N ILE A 25 -8.40 -13.99 25.86
CA ILE A 25 -7.93 -12.62 26.17
C ILE A 25 -8.16 -11.72 24.93
N TYR A 26 -7.79 -12.19 23.74
CA TYR A 26 -8.05 -11.45 22.50
C TYR A 26 -9.55 -11.15 22.32
N ALA A 27 -10.41 -12.15 22.49
CA ALA A 27 -11.86 -11.97 22.39
C ALA A 27 -12.39 -10.94 23.40
N ALA A 28 -11.89 -10.97 24.63
CA ALA A 28 -12.27 -10.00 25.65
C ALA A 28 -11.81 -8.58 25.33
N LEU A 29 -10.57 -8.42 24.86
CA LEU A 29 -10.02 -7.12 24.46
C LEU A 29 -10.72 -6.57 23.21
N LEU A 30 -11.04 -7.41 22.23
CA LEU A 30 -11.82 -7.05 21.05
C LEU A 30 -13.19 -6.49 21.44
N GLN A 31 -13.92 -7.23 22.27
CA GLN A 31 -15.25 -6.82 22.72
C GLN A 31 -15.17 -5.53 23.54
N TRP A 32 -14.24 -5.44 24.49
CA TRP A 32 -14.02 -4.24 25.29
C TRP A 32 -13.72 -3.02 24.41
N SER A 33 -12.84 -3.19 23.41
CA SER A 33 -12.47 -2.09 22.49
C SER A 33 -13.68 -1.63 21.68
N LYS A 34 -14.48 -2.56 21.15
CA LYS A 34 -15.72 -2.22 20.41
C LYS A 34 -16.75 -1.49 21.29
N GLU A 35 -16.93 -1.90 22.53
CA GLU A 35 -17.81 -1.21 23.49
C GLU A 35 -17.32 0.20 23.80
N LYS A 36 -16.01 0.39 23.97
CA LYS A 36 -15.45 1.73 24.19
C LYS A 36 -15.62 2.63 22.97
N MET A 37 -15.33 2.13 21.78
CA MET A 37 -15.49 2.89 20.53
C MET A 37 -16.95 3.24 20.24
N ASN A 38 -17.91 2.37 20.52
CA ASN A 38 -19.35 2.67 20.43
C ASN A 38 -19.79 3.81 21.36
N GLY A 39 -19.11 3.99 22.49
CA GLY A 39 -19.36 5.10 23.41
C GLY A 39 -18.66 6.41 23.04
N MET A 40 -17.77 6.40 22.04
CA MET A 40 -17.09 7.60 21.58
C MET A 40 -17.98 8.46 20.70
N LYS A 41 -17.75 9.77 20.75
CA LYS A 41 -18.41 10.71 19.86
C LYS A 41 -17.84 10.55 18.44
N HIS A 42 -18.71 10.45 17.44
CA HIS A 42 -18.31 10.60 16.04
C HIS A 42 -17.80 12.03 15.81
N ASN A 43 -16.75 12.18 15.02
CA ASN A 43 -16.28 13.50 14.63
C ASN A 43 -17.37 14.20 13.77
N GLU A 44 -17.71 15.41 14.11
CA GLU A 44 -18.78 16.17 13.47
C GLU A 44 -18.20 17.41 12.76
N GLY A 45 -18.90 17.87 11.74
CA GLY A 45 -18.57 19.07 10.98
C GLY A 45 -19.73 19.43 10.04
N ASP A 46 -19.75 20.67 9.55
CA ASP A 46 -20.75 21.12 8.59
C ASP A 46 -20.62 20.37 7.25
N ARG A 47 -19.40 19.99 6.89
CA ARG A 47 -19.08 19.21 5.71
C ARG A 47 -18.58 17.83 6.12
N LYS A 48 -18.96 16.78 5.38
CA LYS A 48 -18.51 15.39 5.59
C LYS A 48 -17.74 14.88 4.38
N LEU A 49 -16.59 14.28 4.66
CA LEU A 49 -15.80 13.57 3.68
C LEU A 49 -16.25 12.11 3.56
N TYR A 50 -16.34 11.63 2.32
CA TYR A 50 -16.42 10.21 1.98
C TYR A 50 -15.17 9.86 1.15
N TYR A 51 -14.27 9.09 1.76
CA TYR A 51 -13.05 8.61 1.11
C TYR A 51 -13.34 7.26 0.48
N ILE A 52 -13.53 7.24 -0.84
CA ILE A 52 -13.92 6.02 -1.57
C ILE A 52 -12.67 5.37 -2.15
N SER A 53 -12.42 4.12 -1.78
CA SER A 53 -11.26 3.35 -2.24
C SER A 53 -11.63 1.89 -2.48
N ALA A 54 -11.05 1.29 -3.53
CA ALA A 54 -11.20 -0.13 -3.81
C ALA A 54 -10.56 -1.01 -2.73
N GLU A 55 -9.60 -0.46 -1.97
CA GLU A 55 -8.88 -1.21 -0.96
C GLU A 55 -8.56 -0.38 0.29
N PHE A 56 -8.60 -1.06 1.44
CA PHE A 56 -8.21 -0.53 2.74
C PHE A 56 -7.37 -1.58 3.47
N LEU A 57 -6.06 -1.51 3.35
CA LEU A 57 -5.13 -2.45 3.97
C LEU A 57 -4.91 -2.07 5.45
N VAL A 58 -5.91 -2.30 6.27
CA VAL A 58 -5.95 -1.84 7.66
C VAL A 58 -4.95 -2.57 8.58
N GLY A 59 -4.55 -3.79 8.24
CA GLY A 59 -3.71 -4.62 9.11
C GLY A 59 -4.46 -5.12 10.34
N LYS A 60 -3.76 -5.74 11.29
CA LYS A 60 -4.32 -6.09 12.59
C LYS A 60 -4.69 -4.82 13.35
N LEU A 61 -5.80 -4.83 14.07
CA LEU A 61 -6.39 -3.63 14.66
C LEU A 61 -6.26 -3.54 16.18
N LEU A 62 -6.01 -4.65 16.88
CA LEU A 62 -6.03 -4.66 18.35
C LEU A 62 -5.09 -3.59 18.93
N SER A 63 -3.79 -3.68 18.73
CA SER A 63 -2.85 -2.71 19.30
C SER A 63 -3.01 -1.31 18.74
N ASN A 64 -3.34 -1.19 17.44
CA ASN A 64 -3.64 0.11 16.86
C ASN A 64 -4.79 0.82 17.59
N ASN A 65 -5.85 0.10 17.88
CA ASN A 65 -7.00 0.64 18.60
C ASN A 65 -6.67 0.92 20.07
N LEU A 66 -5.92 0.05 20.73
CA LEU A 66 -5.46 0.31 22.12
C LEU A 66 -4.57 1.55 22.21
N ILE A 67 -3.70 1.79 21.23
CA ILE A 67 -2.87 3.02 21.15
C ILE A 67 -3.78 4.24 20.99
N ASN A 68 -4.72 4.22 20.05
CA ASN A 68 -5.59 5.35 19.77
C ASN A 68 -6.56 5.63 20.94
N LEU A 69 -6.98 4.60 21.65
CA LEU A 69 -7.77 4.72 22.89
C LEU A 69 -6.94 5.18 24.10
N GLY A 70 -5.61 5.26 23.97
CA GLY A 70 -4.70 5.72 25.03
C GLY A 70 -4.47 4.71 26.16
N VAL A 71 -4.72 3.42 25.92
CA VAL A 71 -4.66 2.37 26.97
C VAL A 71 -3.63 1.26 26.69
N PHE A 72 -2.87 1.38 25.62
CA PHE A 72 -1.94 0.35 25.15
C PHE A 72 -0.95 -0.09 26.24
N GLU A 73 -0.28 0.87 26.89
CA GLU A 73 0.70 0.56 27.96
C GLU A 73 0.04 -0.07 29.18
N GLU A 74 -1.12 0.44 29.58
CA GLU A 74 -1.85 -0.11 30.74
C GLU A 74 -2.27 -1.56 30.49
N VAL A 75 -2.76 -1.88 29.29
CA VAL A 75 -3.11 -3.26 28.89
C VAL A 75 -1.87 -4.14 28.92
N ARG A 76 -0.78 -3.68 28.32
CA ARG A 76 0.48 -4.42 28.24
C ARG A 76 1.03 -4.76 29.63
N GLU A 77 1.04 -3.80 30.56
CA GLU A 77 1.47 -4.00 31.93
C GLU A 77 0.58 -4.97 32.71
N VAL A 78 -0.75 -4.83 32.57
CA VAL A 78 -1.69 -5.75 33.19
C VAL A 78 -1.47 -7.18 32.71
N LEU A 79 -1.35 -7.39 31.40
CA LEU A 79 -1.10 -8.71 30.83
C LEU A 79 0.21 -9.31 31.32
N LYS A 80 1.30 -8.53 31.30
CA LYS A 80 2.61 -8.93 31.80
C LYS A 80 2.58 -9.34 33.27
N LYS A 81 1.87 -8.59 34.12
CA LYS A 81 1.66 -8.90 35.54
C LYS A 81 1.04 -10.29 35.76
N HIS A 82 0.17 -10.72 34.85
CA HIS A 82 -0.51 -12.01 34.88
C HIS A 82 0.19 -13.11 34.06
N GLY A 83 1.37 -12.82 33.51
CA GLY A 83 2.20 -13.79 32.79
C GLY A 83 1.88 -13.95 31.31
N HIS A 84 1.18 -12.97 30.70
CA HIS A 84 0.87 -12.93 29.28
C HIS A 84 1.69 -11.87 28.56
N ASP A 85 1.92 -12.09 27.27
CA ASP A 85 2.54 -11.12 26.35
C ASP A 85 1.49 -10.64 25.34
N LEU A 86 1.31 -9.32 25.23
CA LEU A 86 0.38 -8.74 24.26
C LEU A 86 0.73 -9.13 22.83
N THR A 87 2.02 -9.28 22.54
CA THR A 87 2.47 -9.71 21.21
C THR A 87 1.97 -11.12 20.83
N GLU A 88 1.94 -12.04 21.80
CA GLU A 88 1.40 -13.40 21.59
C GLU A 88 -0.14 -13.37 21.42
N ILE A 89 -0.81 -12.47 22.10
CA ILE A 89 -2.25 -12.28 21.97
C ILE A 89 -2.61 -11.70 20.61
N GLU A 90 -1.83 -10.76 20.10
CA GLU A 90 -2.01 -10.20 18.75
C GLU A 90 -1.87 -11.24 17.63
N GLU A 91 -1.04 -12.29 17.84
CA GLU A 91 -0.91 -13.35 16.83
C GLU A 91 -2.21 -14.13 16.59
N VAL A 92 -3.15 -14.10 17.52
CA VAL A 92 -4.48 -14.72 17.38
C VAL A 92 -5.34 -13.98 16.34
N GLU A 93 -5.16 -12.68 16.20
CA GLU A 93 -5.93 -11.87 15.27
C GLU A 93 -5.63 -12.23 13.81
N LEU A 94 -6.67 -12.51 13.04
CA LEU A 94 -6.54 -12.65 11.59
C LEU A 94 -6.45 -11.26 10.96
N GLU A 95 -5.41 -11.03 10.15
CA GLU A 95 -5.27 -9.76 9.43
C GLU A 95 -6.38 -9.59 8.40
N PRO A 96 -7.18 -8.51 8.45
CA PRO A 96 -8.21 -8.26 7.46
C PRO A 96 -7.64 -8.20 6.05
N SER A 97 -8.23 -8.96 5.13
CA SER A 97 -7.78 -9.11 3.75
C SER A 97 -8.50 -8.12 2.82
N LEU A 98 -8.39 -6.82 3.11
CA LEU A 98 -9.13 -5.75 2.44
C LEU A 98 -8.27 -4.88 1.52
N GLY A 99 -7.03 -5.26 1.27
CA GLY A 99 -6.12 -4.49 0.44
C GLY A 99 -4.91 -5.29 -0.02
N ASN A 100 -4.14 -4.69 -0.93
CA ASN A 100 -3.00 -5.35 -1.56
C ASN A 100 -1.65 -4.71 -1.21
N GLY A 101 -1.57 -3.38 -1.27
CA GLY A 101 -0.26 -2.73 -1.19
C GLY A 101 -0.34 -1.26 -0.81
N GLY A 102 0.48 -0.44 -1.46
CA GLY A 102 0.65 0.98 -1.13
C GLY A 102 -0.64 1.79 -1.11
N LEU A 103 -1.52 1.60 -2.10
CA LEU A 103 -2.81 2.30 -2.19
C LEU A 103 -3.71 2.00 -0.98
N GLY A 104 -3.87 0.72 -0.64
CA GLY A 104 -4.72 0.30 0.46
C GLY A 104 -4.15 0.67 1.82
N ARG A 105 -2.83 0.55 2.01
CA ARG A 105 -2.20 0.96 3.28
C ARG A 105 -2.25 2.48 3.46
N LEU A 106 -2.09 3.24 2.38
CA LEU A 106 -2.25 4.69 2.42
C LEU A 106 -3.66 5.09 2.86
N ALA A 107 -4.69 4.48 2.26
CA ALA A 107 -6.09 4.71 2.64
C ALA A 107 -6.32 4.45 4.14
N ALA A 108 -5.75 3.37 4.69
CA ALA A 108 -5.83 3.06 6.11
C ALA A 108 -5.10 4.09 7.00
N CYS A 109 -3.91 4.56 6.59
CA CYS A 109 -3.21 5.65 7.28
C CYS A 109 -4.02 6.95 7.26
N PHE A 110 -4.67 7.25 6.16
CA PHE A 110 -5.49 8.45 6.02
C PHE A 110 -6.72 8.40 6.90
N LEU A 111 -7.42 7.26 7.00
CA LEU A 111 -8.54 7.12 7.93
C LEU A 111 -8.12 7.35 9.38
N ASP A 112 -6.98 6.78 9.80
CA ASP A 112 -6.40 7.00 11.12
C ASP A 112 -6.14 8.49 11.39
N SER A 113 -5.53 9.18 10.44
CA SER A 113 -5.22 10.61 10.56
C SER A 113 -6.46 11.50 10.49
N ILE A 114 -7.45 11.19 9.65
CA ILE A 114 -8.73 11.91 9.57
C ILE A 114 -9.42 11.86 10.95
N ALA A 115 -9.50 10.68 11.56
CA ALA A 115 -10.07 10.52 12.88
C ALA A 115 -9.25 11.24 13.97
N THR A 116 -7.92 11.10 13.92
CA THR A 116 -7.01 11.74 14.89
C THR A 116 -7.08 13.26 14.88
N LEU A 117 -7.24 13.86 13.71
CA LEU A 117 -7.38 15.32 13.57
C LEU A 117 -8.82 15.82 13.89
N GLY A 118 -9.69 14.94 14.32
CA GLY A 118 -11.07 15.30 14.66
C GLY A 118 -11.94 15.68 13.47
N LEU A 119 -11.59 15.24 12.26
CA LEU A 119 -12.29 15.60 11.03
C LEU A 119 -13.46 14.65 10.77
N ASN A 120 -14.57 15.20 10.28
CA ASN A 120 -15.75 14.45 9.90
C ASN A 120 -15.56 13.74 8.57
N GLY A 121 -15.05 12.50 8.59
CA GLY A 121 -14.75 11.77 7.37
C GLY A 121 -14.74 10.25 7.57
N ASP A 122 -15.46 9.56 6.70
CA ASP A 122 -15.57 8.11 6.68
C ASP A 122 -14.97 7.51 5.40
N GLY A 123 -14.45 6.29 5.51
CA GLY A 123 -14.06 5.47 4.36
C GLY A 123 -15.25 4.69 3.81
N VAL A 124 -15.24 4.42 2.51
CA VAL A 124 -16.23 3.58 1.83
C VAL A 124 -15.53 2.62 0.87
N GLY A 125 -15.83 1.34 1.00
CA GLY A 125 -15.28 0.28 0.15
C GLY A 125 -16.14 -0.98 0.15
N LEU A 126 -15.52 -2.11 -0.23
CA LEU A 126 -16.17 -3.42 -0.26
C LEU A 126 -15.62 -4.34 0.83
N ASN A 127 -16.49 -5.22 1.33
CA ASN A 127 -16.13 -6.22 2.32
C ASN A 127 -15.70 -7.53 1.63
N TYR A 128 -14.45 -7.58 1.17
CA TYR A 128 -13.92 -8.79 0.56
C TYR A 128 -13.75 -9.92 1.58
N HIS A 129 -14.18 -11.13 1.22
CA HIS A 129 -14.10 -12.29 2.10
C HIS A 129 -12.70 -12.91 2.13
N ASP A 130 -12.06 -13.02 0.97
CA ASP A 130 -10.68 -13.51 0.82
C ASP A 130 -9.70 -12.40 0.40
N GLY A 131 -10.21 -11.27 -0.10
CA GLY A 131 -9.44 -10.10 -0.48
C GLY A 131 -8.27 -10.41 -1.39
N LEU A 132 -7.03 -10.13 -0.93
CA LEU A 132 -5.84 -10.60 -1.60
C LEU A 132 -5.49 -12.02 -1.11
N PHE A 133 -5.17 -12.90 -2.05
CA PHE A 133 -4.82 -14.30 -1.78
C PHE A 133 -3.71 -14.48 -0.74
N LEU A 134 -3.70 -15.63 -0.08
CA LEU A 134 -2.60 -16.09 0.75
C LEU A 134 -1.53 -16.71 -0.17
N GLN A 135 -0.28 -16.23 -0.05
CA GLN A 135 0.84 -16.74 -0.83
C GLN A 135 1.51 -17.92 -0.11
N LYS A 136 1.72 -18.98 -0.86
CA LYS A 136 2.54 -20.12 -0.46
C LYS A 136 3.68 -20.34 -1.45
N PHE A 137 4.77 -20.92 -0.98
CA PHE A 137 5.87 -21.35 -1.83
C PHE A 137 5.96 -22.88 -1.88
N SER A 138 6.02 -23.41 -3.10
CA SER A 138 6.29 -24.83 -3.37
C SER A 138 7.06 -24.94 -4.69
N ASP A 139 8.06 -25.81 -4.74
CA ASP A 139 8.92 -25.99 -5.91
C ASP A 139 9.56 -24.69 -6.42
N ASN A 140 9.97 -23.82 -5.48
CA ASN A 140 10.49 -22.49 -5.75
C ASN A 140 9.53 -21.59 -6.57
N LYS A 141 8.23 -21.79 -6.42
CA LYS A 141 7.19 -21.02 -7.11
C LYS A 141 6.16 -20.45 -6.14
N GLN A 142 5.53 -19.34 -6.54
CA GLN A 142 4.38 -18.82 -5.85
C GLN A 142 3.13 -19.63 -6.20
N TRP A 143 2.39 -19.99 -5.15
CA TRP A 143 1.04 -20.54 -5.22
C TRP A 143 0.08 -19.66 -4.46
N GLU A 144 -1.16 -19.57 -4.92
CA GLU A 144 -2.20 -18.75 -4.34
C GLU A 144 -3.27 -19.61 -3.68
N GLU A 145 -3.64 -19.24 -2.46
CA GLU A 145 -4.69 -19.90 -1.67
C GLU A 145 -5.70 -18.90 -1.17
N LYS A 146 -6.84 -19.38 -0.67
CA LYS A 146 -7.83 -18.56 0.03
C LYS A 146 -7.22 -17.86 1.22
N ASN A 147 -7.73 -16.68 1.53
CA ASN A 147 -7.25 -15.87 2.66
C ASN A 147 -8.42 -15.37 3.52
N PRO A 148 -9.25 -16.27 4.09
CA PRO A 148 -10.41 -15.90 4.89
C PRO A 148 -9.97 -15.22 6.18
N TRP A 149 -10.67 -14.17 6.58
CA TRP A 149 -10.40 -13.41 7.80
C TRP A 149 -11.63 -13.11 8.63
N ILE A 150 -12.84 -13.25 8.06
CA ILE A 150 -14.11 -12.94 8.71
C ILE A 150 -14.48 -14.11 9.62
N THR A 151 -14.63 -13.81 10.91
CA THR A 151 -15.05 -14.76 11.95
C THR A 151 -16.19 -14.17 12.76
N GLU A 152 -16.82 -14.96 13.62
CA GLU A 152 -17.85 -14.47 14.55
C GLU A 152 -17.32 -13.36 15.47
N LYS A 153 -16.03 -13.42 15.83
CA LYS A 153 -15.33 -12.43 16.65
C LYS A 153 -14.45 -11.58 15.77
N SER A 154 -15.03 -10.63 15.04
CA SER A 154 -14.32 -9.73 14.14
C SER A 154 -14.56 -8.26 14.49
N TRP A 155 -13.75 -7.38 13.91
CA TRP A 155 -13.91 -5.93 14.01
C TRP A 155 -15.13 -5.41 13.27
N LEU A 156 -15.72 -6.21 12.37
CA LEU A 156 -16.92 -5.86 11.62
C LEU A 156 -18.14 -5.77 12.54
N THR A 157 -18.97 -4.76 12.27
CA THR A 157 -20.28 -4.61 12.88
C THR A 157 -21.31 -4.52 11.76
N LYS A 158 -22.22 -5.48 11.69
CA LYS A 158 -23.33 -5.46 10.74
C LYS A 158 -24.26 -4.30 11.05
N THR A 159 -24.68 -3.54 10.03
CA THR A 159 -25.63 -2.45 10.15
C THR A 159 -26.97 -2.82 9.53
N ASP A 160 -28.00 -1.97 9.76
CA ASP A 160 -29.30 -2.10 9.11
C ASP A 160 -29.35 -1.41 7.73
N VAL A 161 -28.23 -0.85 7.26
CA VAL A 161 -28.14 -0.19 5.95
C VAL A 161 -27.98 -1.22 4.85
N SER A 162 -28.89 -1.19 3.90
CA SER A 162 -28.94 -2.11 2.76
C SER A 162 -29.43 -1.35 1.55
N PHE A 163 -28.83 -1.64 0.40
CA PHE A 163 -29.21 -1.04 -0.88
C PHE A 163 -29.40 -2.09 -1.95
N GLU A 164 -30.15 -1.71 -2.98
CA GLU A 164 -30.24 -2.45 -4.24
C GLU A 164 -29.39 -1.76 -5.29
N VAL A 165 -28.55 -2.53 -5.98
CA VAL A 165 -27.63 -2.04 -7.02
C VAL A 165 -28.07 -2.65 -8.36
N PRO A 166 -28.57 -1.82 -9.31
CA PRO A 166 -29.04 -2.30 -10.60
C PRO A 166 -27.87 -2.54 -11.57
N PHE A 167 -27.92 -3.68 -12.24
CA PHE A 167 -27.08 -4.02 -13.38
C PHE A 167 -27.98 -4.25 -14.62
N LYS A 168 -27.40 -4.57 -15.77
CA LYS A 168 -28.15 -4.76 -17.01
C LYS A 168 -29.31 -5.74 -16.86
N ASP A 169 -29.00 -6.93 -16.38
CA ASP A 169 -29.94 -8.07 -16.42
C ASP A 169 -30.47 -8.46 -15.02
N PHE A 170 -29.97 -7.85 -13.96
CA PHE A 170 -30.31 -8.19 -12.58
C PHE A 170 -30.03 -7.02 -11.63
N THR A 171 -30.56 -7.15 -10.43
CA THR A 171 -30.28 -6.26 -9.30
C THR A 171 -29.68 -7.07 -8.16
N LEU A 172 -28.62 -6.55 -7.53
CA LEU A 172 -27.98 -7.18 -6.38
C LEU A 172 -28.24 -6.39 -5.10
N LYS A 173 -28.49 -7.11 -4.04
CA LYS A 173 -28.69 -6.53 -2.72
C LYS A 173 -27.39 -6.51 -1.93
N SER A 174 -27.10 -5.39 -1.27
CA SER A 174 -25.98 -5.22 -0.37
C SER A 174 -26.40 -5.04 1.07
N THR A 175 -25.49 -5.35 1.99
CA THR A 175 -25.56 -4.94 3.39
C THR A 175 -24.26 -4.22 3.76
N MET A 176 -24.36 -3.14 4.52
CA MET A 176 -23.21 -2.39 5.01
C MET A 176 -22.71 -2.95 6.34
N TYR A 177 -21.39 -3.13 6.42
CA TYR A 177 -20.67 -3.48 7.65
C TYR A 177 -19.69 -2.37 7.99
N ASP A 178 -19.61 -2.02 9.27
CA ASP A 178 -18.71 -0.97 9.73
C ASP A 178 -17.52 -1.55 10.47
N ILE A 179 -16.36 -0.91 10.27
CA ILE A 179 -15.21 -1.00 11.16
C ILE A 179 -15.04 0.38 11.81
N ASP A 180 -14.94 0.40 13.14
CA ASP A 180 -14.69 1.62 13.89
C ASP A 180 -13.24 2.10 13.66
N VAL A 181 -13.07 3.41 13.47
CA VAL A 181 -11.78 4.07 13.28
C VAL A 181 -11.59 5.12 14.39
N PRO A 182 -11.07 4.72 15.55
CA PRO A 182 -10.79 5.66 16.62
C PRO A 182 -9.60 6.54 16.26
N GLY A 183 -9.71 7.83 16.52
CA GLY A 183 -8.59 8.74 16.45
C GLY A 183 -7.73 8.67 17.72
N TYR A 184 -6.47 9.07 17.61
CA TYR A 184 -5.56 9.14 18.75
C TYR A 184 -6.06 10.21 19.74
N GLN A 185 -6.62 9.76 20.87
CA GLN A 185 -7.20 10.61 21.92
C GLN A 185 -8.23 11.62 21.41
N SER A 186 -8.99 11.27 20.39
CA SER A 186 -10.02 12.10 19.77
C SER A 186 -11.32 11.32 19.53
N GLY A 187 -12.16 11.75 18.57
CA GLY A 187 -13.40 11.04 18.24
C GLY A 187 -13.18 9.75 17.44
N CYS A 188 -14.28 9.13 17.05
CA CYS A 188 -14.27 7.89 16.28
C CYS A 188 -15.05 8.08 14.97
N ASN A 189 -14.41 7.70 13.85
CA ASN A 189 -15.05 7.65 12.54
C ASN A 189 -15.37 6.21 12.14
N LYS A 190 -15.81 5.99 10.91
CA LYS A 190 -16.20 4.67 10.37
C LYS A 190 -15.49 4.36 9.07
N LEU A 191 -15.27 3.08 8.85
CA LEU A 191 -15.03 2.50 7.53
C LEU A 191 -16.26 1.67 7.17
N HIS A 192 -17.01 2.14 6.17
CA HIS A 192 -18.19 1.47 5.65
C HIS A 192 -17.81 0.50 4.55
N LEU A 193 -18.08 -0.78 4.75
CA LEU A 193 -17.77 -1.86 3.83
C LEU A 193 -19.06 -2.52 3.37
N PHE A 194 -19.33 -2.45 2.06
CA PHE A 194 -20.50 -3.08 1.48
C PHE A 194 -20.21 -4.51 1.05
N ASP A 195 -21.08 -5.42 1.42
CA ASP A 195 -21.00 -6.83 1.10
C ASP A 195 -22.21 -7.27 0.27
N LEU A 196 -21.99 -8.25 -0.58
CA LEU A 196 -23.07 -8.90 -1.35
C LEU A 196 -23.85 -9.85 -0.46
N ASP A 197 -25.15 -9.66 -0.33
CA ASP A 197 -25.99 -10.52 0.53
C ASP A 197 -25.98 -12.00 0.11
N SER A 198 -25.82 -12.27 -1.18
CA SER A 198 -25.83 -13.63 -1.77
C SER A 198 -24.41 -14.22 -1.97
N VAL A 199 -23.38 -13.61 -1.39
CA VAL A 199 -22.00 -14.12 -1.50
C VAL A 199 -21.89 -15.56 -1.02
N ASP A 200 -21.12 -16.39 -1.74
CA ASP A 200 -20.96 -17.81 -1.45
C ASP A 200 -19.49 -18.23 -1.60
N GLU A 201 -18.80 -18.36 -0.47
CA GLU A 201 -17.38 -18.79 -0.44
C GLU A 201 -17.18 -20.23 -0.90
N SER A 202 -18.24 -21.06 -0.89
CA SER A 202 -18.14 -22.47 -1.28
C SER A 202 -17.86 -22.69 -2.76
N ILE A 203 -18.05 -21.66 -3.61
CA ILE A 203 -17.76 -21.74 -5.04
C ILE A 203 -16.26 -21.69 -5.36
N ILE A 204 -15.43 -21.31 -4.39
CA ILE A 204 -13.98 -21.26 -4.59
C ILE A 204 -13.44 -22.69 -4.61
N GLY A 205 -12.89 -23.09 -5.77
CA GLY A 205 -12.24 -24.39 -5.97
C GLY A 205 -10.81 -24.44 -5.48
N ASN A 206 -9.98 -25.20 -6.15
CA ASN A 206 -8.57 -25.32 -5.82
C ASN A 206 -7.86 -23.96 -5.96
N GLY A 207 -7.08 -23.62 -4.92
CA GLY A 207 -6.40 -22.33 -4.87
C GLY A 207 -7.39 -21.16 -4.73
N ILE A 208 -7.46 -20.33 -5.78
CA ILE A 208 -8.32 -19.13 -5.82
C ILE A 208 -9.28 -19.15 -7.03
N GLN A 209 -9.48 -20.28 -7.65
CA GLN A 209 -10.29 -20.39 -8.88
C GLN A 209 -11.78 -20.49 -8.58
N PHE A 210 -12.59 -19.78 -9.35
CA PHE A 210 -14.04 -19.79 -9.28
C PHE A 210 -14.63 -19.37 -10.64
N ASP A 211 -15.93 -19.59 -10.83
CA ASP A 211 -16.63 -19.09 -12.02
C ASP A 211 -16.80 -17.57 -11.92
N LYS A 212 -16.04 -16.83 -12.74
CA LYS A 212 -16.05 -15.37 -12.80
C LYS A 212 -17.37 -14.79 -13.32
N GLN A 213 -18.22 -15.60 -13.95
CA GLN A 213 -19.52 -15.16 -14.49
C GLN A 213 -20.64 -15.24 -13.45
N ASP A 214 -20.45 -15.98 -12.34
CA ASP A 214 -21.45 -16.10 -11.28
C ASP A 214 -21.38 -14.90 -10.31
N ILE A 215 -21.74 -13.72 -10.82
CA ILE A 215 -21.67 -12.45 -10.09
C ILE A 215 -22.53 -12.48 -8.81
N HIS A 216 -23.64 -13.19 -8.82
CA HIS A 216 -24.51 -13.34 -7.64
C HIS A 216 -23.82 -13.97 -6.44
N LYS A 217 -22.70 -14.66 -6.64
CA LYS A 217 -21.97 -15.35 -5.58
C LYS A 217 -20.54 -14.87 -5.38
N ASN A 218 -19.91 -14.29 -6.41
CA ASN A 218 -18.49 -14.04 -6.40
C ASN A 218 -18.06 -12.59 -6.14
N LEU A 219 -18.99 -11.63 -6.22
CA LEU A 219 -18.66 -10.19 -6.34
C LEU A 219 -17.74 -9.66 -5.22
N THR A 220 -17.92 -10.11 -3.99
CA THR A 220 -17.13 -9.67 -2.83
C THR A 220 -16.18 -10.76 -2.29
N LEU A 221 -15.79 -11.74 -3.10
CA LEU A 221 -14.82 -12.75 -2.68
C LEU A 221 -13.39 -12.20 -2.70
N PHE A 222 -12.88 -11.84 -3.86
CA PHE A 222 -11.49 -11.41 -4.06
C PHE A 222 -11.38 -9.97 -4.54
N LEU A 223 -10.41 -9.26 -3.98
CA LEU A 223 -9.88 -8.02 -4.52
C LEU A 223 -8.98 -8.35 -5.73
N TYR A 224 -9.10 -7.61 -6.82
CA TYR A 224 -8.31 -7.81 -8.04
C TYR A 224 -8.33 -9.27 -8.53
N PRO A 225 -9.51 -9.79 -8.91
CA PRO A 225 -9.59 -11.11 -9.50
C PRO A 225 -8.75 -11.17 -10.80
N ASP A 226 -8.37 -12.39 -11.18
CA ASP A 226 -7.66 -12.61 -12.45
C ASP A 226 -8.45 -12.01 -13.62
N ASP A 227 -7.90 -10.98 -14.26
CA ASP A 227 -8.47 -10.22 -15.36
C ASP A 227 -7.76 -10.49 -16.71
N SER A 228 -7.11 -11.62 -16.81
CA SER A 228 -6.48 -12.07 -18.05
C SER A 228 -7.47 -12.41 -19.16
N ASP A 229 -8.75 -12.60 -18.83
CA ASP A 229 -9.86 -12.85 -19.73
C ASP A 229 -10.98 -11.82 -19.61
N GLU A 230 -11.92 -11.85 -20.57
CA GLU A 230 -13.07 -10.93 -20.59
C GLU A 230 -13.91 -11.05 -19.31
N ALA A 231 -14.16 -12.27 -18.83
CA ALA A 231 -14.98 -12.49 -17.64
C ALA A 231 -14.37 -11.82 -16.39
N GLY A 232 -13.05 -11.89 -16.23
CA GLY A 232 -12.34 -11.22 -15.16
C GLY A 232 -12.36 -9.69 -15.28
N GLN A 233 -12.23 -9.17 -16.50
CA GLN A 233 -12.33 -7.72 -16.76
C GLN A 233 -13.74 -7.20 -16.48
N LEU A 234 -14.77 -7.92 -16.89
CA LEU A 234 -16.16 -7.59 -16.57
C LEU A 234 -16.40 -7.63 -15.04
N LEU A 235 -15.85 -8.63 -14.34
CA LEU A 235 -15.98 -8.75 -12.89
C LEU A 235 -15.41 -7.50 -12.19
N ARG A 236 -14.28 -6.96 -12.64
CA ARG A 236 -13.75 -5.70 -12.11
C ARG A 236 -14.73 -4.54 -12.27
N ILE A 237 -15.40 -4.43 -13.43
CA ILE A 237 -16.43 -3.39 -13.64
C ILE A 237 -17.62 -3.61 -12.70
N TYR A 238 -18.08 -4.85 -12.53
CA TYR A 238 -19.13 -5.19 -11.55
C TYR A 238 -18.74 -4.77 -10.14
N GLN A 239 -17.53 -5.05 -9.70
CA GLN A 239 -17.04 -4.65 -8.37
C GLN A 239 -16.98 -3.14 -8.20
N GLN A 240 -16.42 -2.42 -9.17
CA GLN A 240 -16.31 -0.96 -9.13
C GLN A 240 -17.68 -0.29 -9.08
N TYR A 241 -18.61 -0.73 -9.93
CA TYR A 241 -19.97 -0.18 -9.92
C TYR A 241 -20.74 -0.52 -8.65
N PHE A 242 -20.64 -1.75 -8.15
CA PHE A 242 -21.26 -2.14 -6.88
C PHE A 242 -20.76 -1.25 -5.73
N MET A 243 -19.47 -0.99 -5.66
CA MET A 243 -18.88 -0.09 -4.67
C MET A 243 -19.43 1.34 -4.78
N VAL A 244 -19.40 1.92 -5.97
CA VAL A 244 -19.78 3.35 -6.12
C VAL A 244 -21.28 3.58 -6.06
N SER A 245 -22.11 2.63 -6.49
CA SER A 245 -23.56 2.75 -6.36
C SER A 245 -23.98 2.72 -4.89
N ASN A 246 -23.41 1.81 -4.10
CA ASN A 246 -23.62 1.78 -2.65
C ASN A 246 -23.13 3.07 -1.99
N ALA A 247 -21.95 3.57 -2.37
CA ALA A 247 -21.43 4.82 -1.85
C ALA A 247 -22.33 6.01 -2.18
N ALA A 248 -22.76 6.15 -3.42
CA ALA A 248 -23.66 7.23 -3.86
C ALA A 248 -25.00 7.21 -3.11
N GLN A 249 -25.59 6.02 -2.94
CA GLN A 249 -26.85 5.86 -2.21
C GLN A 249 -26.67 6.20 -0.72
N LEU A 250 -25.57 5.76 -0.08
CA LEU A 250 -25.25 6.11 1.30
C LEU A 250 -25.10 7.63 1.49
N ILE A 251 -24.33 8.28 0.62
CA ILE A 251 -24.06 9.73 0.66
C ILE A 251 -25.35 10.53 0.59
N LEU A 252 -26.21 10.20 -0.38
CA LEU A 252 -27.48 10.91 -0.56
C LEU A 252 -28.45 10.64 0.60
N LYS A 253 -28.50 9.38 1.09
CA LYS A 253 -29.32 9.03 2.26
C LYS A 253 -28.91 9.84 3.48
N GLU A 254 -27.64 9.83 3.83
CA GLU A 254 -27.12 10.58 4.99
C GLU A 254 -27.29 12.10 4.84
N ALA A 255 -27.10 12.64 3.61
CA ALA A 255 -27.34 14.04 3.35
C ALA A 255 -28.82 14.43 3.58
N GLU A 256 -29.75 13.62 3.09
CA GLU A 256 -31.19 13.85 3.31
C GLU A 256 -31.59 13.71 4.79
N GLU A 257 -31.04 12.74 5.51
CA GLU A 257 -31.25 12.56 6.96
C GLU A 257 -30.75 13.75 7.78
N ARG A 258 -29.66 14.40 7.32
CA ARG A 258 -29.15 15.65 7.90
C ARG A 258 -29.94 16.88 7.48
N GLY A 259 -30.94 16.74 6.62
CA GLY A 259 -31.74 17.88 6.11
C GLY A 259 -31.01 18.72 5.05
N VAL A 260 -29.97 18.19 4.42
CA VAL A 260 -29.21 18.90 3.39
C VAL A 260 -30.05 19.06 2.13
N ASN A 261 -30.11 20.30 1.61
CA ASN A 261 -30.66 20.54 0.28
C ASN A 261 -29.69 20.01 -0.78
N LEU A 262 -30.08 18.98 -1.52
CA LEU A 262 -29.21 18.31 -2.50
C LEU A 262 -28.71 19.25 -3.62
N TYR A 263 -29.38 20.37 -3.89
CA TYR A 263 -28.86 21.43 -4.80
C TYR A 263 -27.59 22.10 -4.28
N HIS A 264 -27.34 22.00 -2.97
CA HIS A 264 -26.17 22.51 -2.25
C HIS A 264 -25.31 21.37 -1.67
N LEU A 265 -25.40 20.17 -2.24
CA LEU A 265 -24.68 18.98 -1.74
C LEU A 265 -23.19 19.26 -1.53
N HIS A 266 -22.54 19.95 -2.47
CA HIS A 266 -21.12 20.29 -2.44
C HIS A 266 -20.70 21.19 -1.27
N GLU A 267 -21.64 21.88 -0.64
CA GLU A 267 -21.36 22.69 0.56
C GLU A 267 -21.29 21.80 1.83
N HIS A 268 -21.85 20.61 1.80
CA HIS A 268 -22.00 19.70 2.94
C HIS A 268 -21.31 18.35 2.75
N VAL A 269 -20.87 18.04 1.54
CA VAL A 269 -20.25 16.74 1.21
C VAL A 269 -19.03 16.95 0.32
N CYS A 270 -17.96 16.25 0.64
CA CYS A 270 -16.78 16.07 -0.20
C CYS A 270 -16.56 14.58 -0.47
N ILE A 271 -16.33 14.21 -1.71
CA ILE A 271 -15.97 12.86 -2.13
C ILE A 271 -14.53 12.88 -2.61
N GLN A 272 -13.67 12.08 -1.96
CA GLN A 272 -12.31 11.86 -2.47
C GLN A 272 -12.27 10.54 -3.23
N ILE A 273 -12.00 10.63 -4.53
CA ILE A 273 -11.85 9.49 -5.44
C ILE A 273 -10.41 9.02 -5.38
N ASN A 274 -10.18 7.86 -4.75
CA ASN A 274 -8.85 7.30 -4.56
C ASN A 274 -8.45 6.42 -5.74
N ASP A 275 -7.64 6.96 -6.65
CA ASP A 275 -7.34 6.44 -7.98
C ASP A 275 -8.62 6.40 -8.88
N THR A 276 -8.60 5.64 -9.97
CA THR A 276 -9.72 5.59 -10.92
C THR A 276 -10.78 4.53 -10.60
N HIS A 277 -10.54 3.67 -9.61
CA HIS A 277 -11.48 2.60 -9.27
C HIS A 277 -12.88 3.13 -8.89
N PRO A 278 -13.02 4.27 -8.16
CA PRO A 278 -14.32 4.83 -7.82
C PRO A 278 -14.88 5.83 -8.85
N THR A 279 -14.27 6.02 -10.00
CA THR A 279 -14.66 7.06 -10.98
C THR A 279 -16.14 7.05 -11.33
N MET A 280 -16.76 5.87 -11.44
CA MET A 280 -18.18 5.76 -11.78
C MET A 280 -19.12 6.38 -10.75
N VAL A 281 -18.64 6.81 -9.58
CA VAL A 281 -19.46 7.58 -8.63
C VAL A 281 -19.97 8.88 -9.24
N ILE A 282 -19.22 9.49 -10.15
CA ILE A 282 -19.63 10.72 -10.86
C ILE A 282 -20.87 10.47 -11.73
N PRO A 283 -20.85 9.61 -12.74
CA PRO A 283 -22.06 9.35 -13.52
C PRO A 283 -23.20 8.71 -12.70
N GLU A 284 -22.90 7.92 -11.66
CA GLU A 284 -23.95 7.31 -10.83
C GLU A 284 -24.68 8.35 -9.98
N LEU A 285 -23.98 9.30 -9.36
CA LEU A 285 -24.64 10.42 -8.66
C LEU A 285 -25.49 11.26 -9.61
N ILE A 286 -24.97 11.58 -10.79
CA ILE A 286 -25.72 12.32 -11.81
C ILE A 286 -27.01 11.55 -12.17
N ARG A 287 -26.92 10.25 -12.39
CA ARG A 287 -28.06 9.38 -12.68
C ARG A 287 -29.11 9.42 -11.57
N ILE A 288 -28.70 9.20 -10.32
CA ILE A 288 -29.63 9.19 -9.17
C ILE A 288 -30.29 10.57 -9.01
N LEU A 289 -29.53 11.65 -9.11
CA LEU A 289 -30.06 13.02 -8.98
C LEU A 289 -31.06 13.34 -10.08
N THR A 290 -30.81 12.91 -11.33
CA THR A 290 -31.72 13.17 -12.46
C THR A 290 -32.93 12.24 -12.46
N GLU A 291 -32.73 10.94 -12.29
CA GLU A 291 -33.82 9.96 -12.39
C GLU A 291 -34.71 9.87 -11.15
N GLN A 292 -34.14 10.06 -9.95
CA GLN A 292 -34.85 9.84 -8.70
C GLN A 292 -35.12 11.12 -7.90
N LYS A 293 -34.29 12.15 -8.06
CA LYS A 293 -34.40 13.40 -7.28
C LYS A 293 -34.91 14.60 -8.09
N GLY A 294 -35.24 14.39 -9.36
CA GLY A 294 -35.88 15.40 -10.22
C GLY A 294 -34.97 16.52 -10.69
N PHE A 295 -33.66 16.33 -10.63
CA PHE A 295 -32.70 17.34 -11.14
C PHE A 295 -32.72 17.35 -12.68
N ASN A 296 -32.56 18.54 -13.26
CA ASN A 296 -32.12 18.60 -14.65
C ASN A 296 -30.64 18.21 -14.75
N ILE A 297 -30.23 17.76 -15.92
CA ILE A 297 -28.88 17.23 -16.15
C ILE A 297 -27.78 18.29 -15.91
N ASP A 298 -28.04 19.56 -16.27
CA ASP A 298 -27.05 20.64 -16.11
C ASP A 298 -26.76 20.90 -14.63
N THR A 299 -27.81 20.96 -13.83
CA THR A 299 -27.68 21.15 -12.38
C THR A 299 -27.03 19.94 -11.71
N ALA A 300 -27.40 18.72 -12.11
CA ALA A 300 -26.79 17.51 -11.55
C ALA A 300 -25.28 17.45 -11.84
N VAL A 301 -24.87 17.74 -13.07
CA VAL A 301 -23.46 17.81 -13.47
C VAL A 301 -22.70 18.87 -12.67
N ASP A 302 -23.28 20.07 -12.51
CA ASP A 302 -22.64 21.16 -11.76
C ASP A 302 -22.44 20.80 -10.30
N VAL A 303 -23.45 20.26 -9.63
CA VAL A 303 -23.39 19.86 -8.21
C VAL A 303 -22.36 18.75 -8.00
N VAL A 304 -22.39 17.71 -8.82
CA VAL A 304 -21.47 16.56 -8.69
C VAL A 304 -20.03 17.00 -8.97
N SER A 305 -19.80 17.84 -9.98
CA SER A 305 -18.46 18.35 -10.31
C SER A 305 -17.83 19.16 -9.19
N LYS A 306 -18.63 19.82 -8.37
CA LYS A 306 -18.18 20.58 -7.19
C LYS A 306 -18.02 19.72 -5.93
N THR A 307 -18.50 18.49 -5.98
CA THR A 307 -18.49 17.56 -4.83
C THR A 307 -17.30 16.61 -4.84
N CYS A 308 -16.77 16.27 -6.03
CA CYS A 308 -15.76 15.24 -6.21
C CYS A 308 -14.36 15.82 -6.41
N ALA A 309 -13.38 15.25 -5.73
CA ALA A 309 -11.95 15.46 -5.91
C ALA A 309 -11.25 14.15 -6.23
N TYR A 310 -10.19 14.18 -7.01
CA TYR A 310 -9.49 13.01 -7.53
C TYR A 310 -8.02 13.00 -7.14
N THR A 311 -7.56 11.87 -6.62
CA THR A 311 -6.14 11.58 -6.41
C THR A 311 -5.66 10.58 -7.45
N ASN A 312 -4.64 10.95 -8.22
CA ASN A 312 -3.93 10.05 -9.12
C ASN A 312 -2.78 9.36 -8.37
N HIS A 313 -2.72 8.03 -8.45
CA HIS A 313 -1.63 7.23 -7.86
C HIS A 313 -0.73 6.56 -8.91
N THR A 314 -0.93 6.87 -10.19
CA THR A 314 -0.32 6.13 -11.29
C THR A 314 0.42 7.10 -12.22
N ILE A 315 1.68 6.78 -12.54
CA ILE A 315 2.42 7.48 -13.61
C ILE A 315 2.33 6.71 -14.93
N LEU A 316 2.31 5.36 -14.86
CA LEU A 316 2.27 4.51 -16.06
C LEU A 316 1.01 4.80 -16.87
N ALA A 317 1.16 5.41 -18.06
CA ALA A 317 0.04 5.74 -18.92
C ALA A 317 -0.83 4.53 -19.31
N GLU A 318 -0.19 3.39 -19.52
CA GLU A 318 -0.86 2.11 -19.81
C GLU A 318 -1.68 1.55 -18.63
N ALA A 319 -1.36 1.97 -17.41
CA ALA A 319 -2.09 1.56 -16.21
C ALA A 319 -3.28 2.47 -15.87
N LEU A 320 -3.46 3.59 -16.58
CA LEU A 320 -4.68 4.41 -16.49
C LEU A 320 -5.84 3.63 -17.11
N GLU A 321 -6.88 3.40 -16.31
CA GLU A 321 -8.01 2.56 -16.73
C GLU A 321 -8.78 3.11 -17.92
N LYS A 322 -9.01 2.25 -18.89
CA LYS A 322 -9.85 2.49 -20.06
C LYS A 322 -10.75 1.28 -20.24
N TRP A 323 -12.04 1.49 -20.31
CA TRP A 323 -12.98 0.40 -20.49
C TRP A 323 -13.65 0.49 -21.88
N PRO A 324 -13.66 -0.60 -22.67
CA PRO A 324 -14.45 -0.64 -23.90
C PRO A 324 -15.92 -0.33 -23.60
N ILE A 325 -16.55 0.50 -24.44
CA ILE A 325 -18.00 0.79 -24.31
C ILE A 325 -18.79 -0.51 -24.31
N SER A 326 -18.40 -1.49 -25.13
CA SER A 326 -19.06 -2.81 -25.19
C SER A 326 -19.08 -3.53 -23.84
N TYR A 327 -18.06 -3.34 -22.99
CA TYR A 327 -18.01 -3.91 -21.64
C TYR A 327 -18.96 -3.18 -20.70
N LEU A 328 -18.95 -1.84 -20.73
CA LEU A 328 -19.85 -1.04 -19.91
C LEU A 328 -21.33 -1.27 -20.29
N GLU A 329 -21.63 -1.47 -21.57
CA GLU A 329 -22.98 -1.83 -22.05
C GLU A 329 -23.41 -3.24 -21.63
N LYS A 330 -22.49 -4.15 -21.37
CA LYS A 330 -22.78 -5.47 -20.79
C LYS A 330 -23.12 -5.40 -19.31
N VAL A 331 -22.52 -4.48 -18.56
CA VAL A 331 -22.61 -4.40 -17.10
C VAL A 331 -23.55 -3.30 -16.63
N VAL A 332 -23.34 -2.07 -17.11
CA VAL A 332 -24.02 -0.84 -16.64
C VAL A 332 -24.53 0.02 -17.81
N PRO A 333 -25.37 -0.53 -18.71
CA PRO A 333 -25.86 0.23 -19.88
C PRO A 333 -26.62 1.49 -19.47
N HIS A 334 -27.21 1.53 -18.30
CA HIS A 334 -27.94 2.68 -17.76
C HIS A 334 -27.03 3.88 -17.40
N LEU A 335 -25.72 3.68 -17.24
CA LEU A 335 -24.76 4.78 -17.11
C LEU A 335 -24.28 5.34 -18.44
N MET A 336 -24.37 4.58 -19.52
CA MET A 336 -23.83 5.00 -20.82
C MET A 336 -24.45 6.29 -21.37
N PRO A 337 -25.77 6.55 -21.23
CA PRO A 337 -26.33 7.85 -21.64
C PRO A 337 -25.68 9.03 -20.91
N ILE A 338 -25.40 8.89 -19.62
CA ILE A 338 -24.71 9.93 -18.81
C ILE A 338 -23.27 10.08 -19.29
N ILE A 339 -22.50 8.99 -19.42
CA ILE A 339 -21.11 9.03 -19.89
C ILE A 339 -21.00 9.67 -21.28
N ARG A 340 -21.89 9.34 -22.20
CA ARG A 340 -21.94 9.95 -23.53
C ARG A 340 -22.27 11.44 -23.48
N GLU A 341 -23.15 11.84 -22.57
CA GLU A 341 -23.47 13.25 -22.36
C GLU A 341 -22.27 14.02 -21.82
N LEU A 342 -21.54 13.44 -20.87
CA LEU A 342 -20.31 14.03 -20.35
C LEU A 342 -19.25 14.19 -21.45
N ASP A 343 -19.05 13.18 -22.29
CA ASP A 343 -18.13 13.25 -23.44
C ASP A 343 -18.58 14.31 -24.47
N ARG A 344 -19.90 14.38 -24.75
CA ARG A 344 -20.46 15.40 -25.62
C ARG A 344 -20.16 16.83 -25.13
N ARG A 345 -20.24 17.08 -23.82
CA ARG A 345 -19.89 18.37 -23.21
C ARG A 345 -18.41 18.67 -23.38
N VAL A 346 -17.55 17.70 -23.15
CA VAL A 346 -16.10 17.87 -23.35
C VAL A 346 -15.79 18.21 -24.80
N ARG A 347 -16.37 17.49 -25.77
CA ARG A 347 -16.16 17.76 -27.21
C ARG A 347 -16.71 19.10 -27.68
N ARG A 348 -17.78 19.59 -27.04
CA ARG A 348 -18.31 20.94 -27.29
C ARG A 348 -17.34 22.03 -26.86
N ASP A 349 -16.73 21.86 -25.68
CA ASP A 349 -15.92 22.88 -25.02
C ASP A 349 -14.44 22.80 -25.44
N PHE A 350 -13.95 21.64 -25.84
CA PHE A 350 -12.55 21.39 -26.20
C PHE A 350 -12.45 20.61 -27.53
N HIS A 351 -11.47 20.97 -28.36
CA HIS A 351 -11.22 20.36 -29.66
C HIS A 351 -9.90 19.56 -29.70
N ASP A 352 -9.52 18.97 -28.58
CA ASP A 352 -8.31 18.16 -28.44
C ASP A 352 -8.69 16.71 -28.10
N PRO A 353 -8.50 15.74 -29.03
CA PRO A 353 -8.85 14.34 -28.79
C PRO A 353 -8.14 13.71 -27.57
N ARG A 354 -7.01 14.27 -27.17
CA ARG A 354 -6.26 13.75 -26.01
C ARG A 354 -7.00 13.90 -24.68
N VAL A 355 -8.01 14.78 -24.63
CA VAL A 355 -8.79 15.03 -23.42
C VAL A 355 -10.22 14.46 -23.48
N TYR A 356 -10.60 13.83 -24.60
CA TYR A 356 -11.93 13.24 -24.74
C TYR A 356 -12.11 12.06 -23.76
N ILE A 357 -13.32 11.91 -23.24
CA ILE A 357 -13.67 10.79 -22.37
C ILE A 357 -13.72 9.50 -23.17
N ILE A 358 -14.36 9.53 -24.35
CA ILE A 358 -14.44 8.37 -25.24
C ILE A 358 -13.44 8.57 -26.38
N ASP A 359 -12.51 7.64 -26.52
CA ASP A 359 -11.48 7.69 -27.56
C ASP A 359 -11.96 7.10 -28.91
N GLU A 360 -11.09 7.16 -29.92
CA GLU A 360 -11.38 6.69 -31.29
C GLU A 360 -11.57 5.16 -31.38
N MET A 361 -11.16 4.42 -30.33
CA MET A 361 -11.32 2.96 -30.23
C MET A 361 -12.54 2.57 -29.37
N ASP A 362 -13.47 3.49 -29.16
CA ASP A 362 -14.66 3.30 -28.31
C ASP A 362 -14.32 2.83 -26.88
N ARG A 363 -13.28 3.43 -26.27
CA ARG A 363 -12.92 3.17 -24.89
C ARG A 363 -13.18 4.41 -24.03
N VAL A 364 -13.73 4.19 -22.84
CA VAL A 364 -13.97 5.23 -21.83
C VAL A 364 -12.74 5.38 -20.94
N HIS A 365 -12.14 6.57 -20.96
CA HIS A 365 -11.01 6.95 -20.10
C HIS A 365 -11.52 7.40 -18.73
N MET A 366 -11.31 6.59 -17.70
CA MET A 366 -11.86 6.86 -16.38
C MET A 366 -11.27 8.13 -15.75
N ALA A 367 -9.96 8.31 -15.78
CA ALA A 367 -9.30 9.51 -15.25
C ALA A 367 -9.80 10.81 -15.93
N HIS A 368 -10.17 10.76 -17.20
CA HIS A 368 -10.69 11.92 -17.94
C HIS A 368 -12.03 12.40 -17.35
N ILE A 369 -12.88 11.47 -16.90
CA ILE A 369 -14.13 11.82 -16.20
C ILE A 369 -13.80 12.55 -14.91
N ASP A 370 -12.89 12.03 -14.11
CA ASP A 370 -12.51 12.61 -12.82
C ASP A 370 -11.94 14.02 -12.96
N ILE A 371 -11.11 14.25 -13.97
CA ILE A 371 -10.46 15.55 -14.17
C ILE A 371 -11.43 16.59 -14.69
N HIS A 372 -12.28 16.25 -15.68
CA HIS A 372 -13.26 17.20 -16.20
C HIS A 372 -14.35 17.52 -15.19
N PHE A 373 -14.86 16.53 -14.47
CA PHE A 373 -16.04 16.62 -13.61
C PHE A 373 -15.72 16.48 -12.11
N GLY A 374 -14.51 16.81 -11.72
CA GLY A 374 -14.07 17.02 -10.35
C GLY A 374 -13.50 18.42 -10.19
N TYR A 375 -13.38 18.91 -8.95
CA TYR A 375 -12.88 20.26 -8.68
C TYR A 375 -11.39 20.32 -8.33
N ALA A 376 -10.77 19.20 -7.98
CA ALA A 376 -9.35 19.11 -7.66
C ALA A 376 -8.75 17.78 -8.15
N VAL A 377 -7.49 17.86 -8.57
CA VAL A 377 -6.66 16.73 -9.01
C VAL A 377 -5.33 16.85 -8.31
N ASN A 378 -4.92 15.82 -7.55
CA ASN A 378 -3.61 15.83 -6.93
C ASN A 378 -2.76 14.63 -7.31
N GLY A 379 -1.45 14.89 -7.42
CA GLY A 379 -0.42 13.88 -7.35
C GLY A 379 -0.05 13.57 -5.90
N VAL A 380 0.82 12.60 -5.69
CA VAL A 380 1.12 12.01 -4.38
C VAL A 380 2.58 12.14 -3.93
N ALA A 381 3.38 12.84 -4.71
CA ALA A 381 4.74 13.31 -4.41
C ALA A 381 5.07 14.48 -5.32
N ALA A 382 6.05 15.30 -4.94
CA ALA A 382 6.41 16.50 -5.71
C ALA A 382 6.80 16.16 -7.14
N LEU A 383 7.72 15.20 -7.35
CA LEU A 383 8.13 14.76 -8.69
C LEU A 383 6.96 14.18 -9.49
N HIS A 384 6.14 13.34 -8.88
CA HIS A 384 4.95 12.77 -9.51
C HIS A 384 4.03 13.85 -10.05
N THR A 385 3.72 14.85 -9.24
CA THR A 385 2.85 15.96 -9.62
C THR A 385 3.43 16.75 -10.80
N GLU A 386 4.73 17.00 -10.82
CA GLU A 386 5.38 17.69 -11.95
C GLU A 386 5.34 16.83 -13.23
N ILE A 387 5.56 15.52 -13.13
CA ILE A 387 5.42 14.61 -14.29
C ILE A 387 3.99 14.63 -14.83
N LEU A 388 2.97 14.62 -13.94
CA LEU A 388 1.57 14.75 -14.37
C LEU A 388 1.31 16.05 -15.14
N LYS A 389 1.83 17.19 -14.65
CA LYS A 389 1.64 18.50 -15.27
C LYS A 389 2.39 18.69 -16.58
N GLU A 390 3.60 18.16 -16.67
CA GLU A 390 4.51 18.42 -17.79
C GLU A 390 4.47 17.34 -18.88
N SER A 391 4.02 16.13 -18.55
CA SER A 391 4.03 14.97 -19.44
C SER A 391 2.67 14.28 -19.50
N GLU A 392 2.36 13.44 -18.53
CA GLU A 392 1.26 12.46 -18.60
C GLU A 392 -0.14 13.09 -18.72
N LEU A 393 -0.42 14.15 -18.00
CA LEU A 393 -1.70 14.87 -18.00
C LEU A 393 -1.56 16.32 -18.47
N LYS A 394 -0.48 16.62 -19.20
CA LYS A 394 -0.23 17.97 -19.70
C LYS A 394 -1.41 18.61 -20.44
N PRO A 395 -2.12 17.94 -21.35
CA PRO A 395 -3.29 18.52 -22.01
C PRO A 395 -4.37 18.97 -21.04
N PHE A 396 -4.54 18.28 -19.91
CA PHE A 396 -5.47 18.66 -18.85
C PHE A 396 -4.95 19.81 -18.00
N TYR A 397 -3.66 19.80 -17.69
CA TYR A 397 -3.04 20.88 -16.95
C TYR A 397 -3.12 22.22 -17.74
N ASP A 398 -2.95 22.16 -19.05
CA ASP A 398 -3.09 23.34 -19.92
C ASP A 398 -4.53 23.92 -19.88
N ILE A 399 -5.55 23.07 -19.66
CA ILE A 399 -6.95 23.48 -19.54
C ILE A 399 -7.31 23.93 -18.11
N TYR A 400 -6.87 23.17 -17.10
CA TYR A 400 -7.27 23.32 -15.70
C TYR A 400 -6.08 23.47 -14.75
N PRO A 401 -5.16 24.43 -14.96
CA PRO A 401 -3.98 24.53 -14.12
C PRO A 401 -4.32 24.70 -12.62
N GLN A 402 -5.46 25.32 -12.32
CA GLN A 402 -5.92 25.58 -10.95
C GLN A 402 -6.42 24.32 -10.21
N LYS A 403 -6.76 23.25 -10.92
CA LYS A 403 -7.20 22.00 -10.30
C LYS A 403 -6.02 21.18 -9.76
N PHE A 404 -4.84 21.30 -10.38
CA PHE A 404 -3.67 20.47 -10.09
C PHE A 404 -2.91 20.94 -8.86
N ASN A 405 -2.68 20.03 -7.95
CA ASN A 405 -1.89 20.29 -6.75
C ASN A 405 -1.14 19.02 -6.29
N ASN A 406 -0.18 19.19 -5.39
CA ASN A 406 0.57 18.08 -4.80
C ASN A 406 0.13 17.85 -3.35
N LYS A 407 -0.08 16.57 -3.00
CA LYS A 407 -0.22 16.11 -1.63
C LYS A 407 0.72 14.94 -1.43
N THR A 408 1.94 15.21 -1.00
CA THR A 408 2.92 14.15 -0.72
C THR A 408 2.35 13.18 0.30
N ASN A 409 2.36 11.90 -0.03
CA ASN A 409 1.88 10.83 0.84
C ASN A 409 2.54 10.87 2.21
N GLY A 410 1.91 10.23 3.15
CA GLY A 410 2.40 10.08 4.51
C GLY A 410 1.95 8.76 5.14
N ILE A 411 2.48 8.49 6.30
CA ILE A 411 2.24 7.27 7.08
C ILE A 411 1.83 7.62 8.51
N THR A 412 0.99 6.79 9.13
CA THR A 412 0.66 6.99 10.55
C THR A 412 1.78 6.51 11.45
N PHE A 413 2.27 7.39 12.33
CA PHE A 413 3.33 7.07 13.29
C PHE A 413 2.82 6.18 14.42
N ARG A 414 1.51 6.18 14.71
CA ARG A 414 0.89 5.27 15.69
C ARG A 414 1.17 3.81 15.35
N ARG A 415 1.03 3.42 14.07
CA ARG A 415 1.37 2.08 13.61
C ARG A 415 2.86 1.90 13.31
N TRP A 416 3.45 2.81 12.53
CA TRP A 416 4.77 2.60 11.93
C TRP A 416 5.96 3.04 12.81
N LEU A 417 5.68 3.51 14.02
CA LEU A 417 6.67 3.79 15.04
C LEU A 417 6.22 3.22 16.40
N VAL A 418 5.12 3.73 16.95
CA VAL A 418 4.69 3.39 18.33
C VAL A 418 4.36 1.91 18.46
N HIS A 419 3.61 1.34 17.52
CA HIS A 419 3.25 -0.07 17.54
C HIS A 419 4.42 -0.96 17.10
N CYS A 420 4.97 -0.76 15.91
CA CYS A 420 5.95 -1.70 15.34
C CYS A 420 7.36 -1.57 15.91
N ASN A 421 7.72 -0.44 16.51
CA ASN A 421 9.05 -0.18 17.09
C ASN A 421 8.95 0.55 18.44
N HIS A 422 8.29 -0.10 19.37
CA HIS A 422 7.99 0.47 20.69
C HIS A 422 9.26 0.94 21.43
N ASN A 423 10.34 0.16 21.40
CA ASN A 423 11.59 0.51 22.06
C ASN A 423 12.18 1.82 21.48
N LEU A 424 12.10 2.00 20.16
CA LEU A 424 12.52 3.26 19.54
C LEU A 424 11.59 4.40 19.97
N ALA A 425 10.27 4.21 19.92
CA ALA A 425 9.30 5.24 20.29
C ALA A 425 9.50 5.74 21.73
N GLU A 426 9.70 4.84 22.69
CA GLU A 426 9.95 5.22 24.09
C GLU A 426 11.30 5.94 24.24
N TYR A 427 12.34 5.49 23.56
CA TYR A 427 13.62 6.18 23.58
C TYR A 427 13.56 7.60 23.00
N LEU A 428 12.83 7.78 21.90
CA LEU A 428 12.59 9.12 21.34
C LEU A 428 11.84 10.02 22.35
N LYS A 429 10.87 9.46 23.04
CA LYS A 429 10.12 10.17 24.08
C LYS A 429 11.01 10.59 25.27
N GLU A 430 11.96 9.74 25.63
CA GLU A 430 12.97 10.10 26.65
C GLU A 430 13.86 11.27 26.21
N LEU A 431 14.29 11.29 24.94
CA LEU A 431 15.21 12.29 24.41
C LEU A 431 14.55 13.66 24.15
N ILE A 432 13.37 13.66 23.56
CA ILE A 432 12.74 14.89 23.01
C ILE A 432 11.32 15.13 23.55
N GLY A 433 10.83 14.28 24.43
CA GLY A 433 9.47 14.35 24.98
C GLY A 433 8.42 13.75 24.04
N PRO A 434 7.15 13.66 24.48
CA PRO A 434 6.06 13.04 23.72
C PRO A 434 5.49 13.92 22.60
N GLY A 435 5.91 15.16 22.47
CA GLY A 435 5.33 16.16 21.56
C GLY A 435 5.32 15.75 20.08
N TYR A 436 6.25 14.88 19.67
CA TYR A 436 6.30 14.38 18.31
C TYR A 436 5.07 13.53 17.92
N MET A 437 4.30 13.04 18.87
CA MET A 437 3.05 12.32 18.60
C MET A 437 1.94 13.24 18.12
N GLU A 438 1.97 14.51 18.50
CA GLU A 438 1.03 15.54 18.04
C GLU A 438 1.60 16.35 16.89
N ASN A 439 2.90 16.63 16.92
CA ASN A 439 3.63 17.32 15.85
C ASN A 439 4.87 16.51 15.46
N ALA A 440 4.73 15.69 14.41
CA ALA A 440 5.78 14.79 13.96
C ALA A 440 7.09 15.49 13.56
N GLU A 441 7.04 16.77 13.15
CA GLU A 441 8.25 17.55 12.82
C GLU A 441 9.13 17.83 14.03
N ASP A 442 8.61 17.66 15.25
CA ASP A 442 9.40 17.72 16.48
C ASP A 442 10.51 16.65 16.54
N LEU A 443 10.45 15.62 15.69
CA LEU A 443 11.55 14.66 15.53
C LEU A 443 12.87 15.35 15.13
N GLU A 444 12.83 16.52 14.48
CA GLU A 444 14.05 17.27 14.15
C GLU A 444 14.87 17.69 15.38
N LYS A 445 14.27 17.75 16.57
CA LYS A 445 14.98 17.97 17.83
C LYS A 445 16.08 16.92 18.08
N LEU A 446 15.97 15.73 17.47
CA LEU A 446 16.99 14.69 17.52
C LEU A 446 18.32 15.11 16.94
N LEU A 447 18.36 16.06 16.01
CA LEU A 447 19.58 16.54 15.38
C LEU A 447 20.57 17.14 16.41
N ALA A 448 20.07 17.60 17.55
CA ALA A 448 20.92 18.06 18.66
C ALA A 448 21.81 16.94 19.24
N TYR A 449 21.45 15.68 19.01
CA TYR A 449 22.14 14.50 19.53
C TYR A 449 23.00 13.78 18.49
N GLN A 450 23.16 14.32 17.29
CA GLN A 450 23.83 13.63 16.17
C GLN A 450 25.31 13.29 16.45
N ASP A 451 25.95 13.95 17.39
CA ASP A 451 27.33 13.70 17.82
C ASP A 451 27.43 13.09 19.23
N ASP A 452 26.30 12.78 19.87
CA ASP A 452 26.27 12.15 21.19
C ASP A 452 26.46 10.63 21.07
N GLU A 453 27.66 10.17 21.47
CA GLU A 453 28.04 8.75 21.36
C GLU A 453 27.12 7.82 22.16
N ASN A 454 26.54 8.26 23.29
CA ASN A 454 25.62 7.44 24.06
C ASN A 454 24.28 7.27 23.33
N VAL A 455 23.78 8.34 22.71
CA VAL A 455 22.54 8.31 21.93
C VAL A 455 22.72 7.42 20.69
N LEU A 456 23.83 7.57 19.98
CA LEU A 456 24.13 6.76 18.81
C LEU A 456 24.25 5.28 19.18
N ALA A 457 24.97 4.95 20.23
CA ALA A 457 25.11 3.57 20.71
C ALA A 457 23.76 2.96 21.11
N LYS A 458 22.87 3.74 21.74
CA LYS A 458 21.53 3.26 22.11
C LYS A 458 20.63 2.99 20.87
N LEU A 459 20.72 3.82 19.85
CA LEU A 459 20.03 3.56 18.58
C LEU A 459 20.50 2.26 17.92
N LYS A 460 21.79 1.97 17.95
CA LYS A 460 22.37 0.72 17.49
C LYS A 460 21.86 -0.47 18.29
N GLU A 461 21.79 -0.35 19.61
CA GLU A 461 21.24 -1.39 20.51
C GLU A 461 19.78 -1.71 20.14
N ILE A 462 18.94 -0.67 20.01
CA ILE A 462 17.53 -0.82 19.62
C ILE A 462 17.41 -1.53 18.24
N LYS A 463 18.24 -1.16 17.27
CA LYS A 463 18.29 -1.84 15.96
C LYS A 463 18.67 -3.32 16.12
N LYS A 464 19.63 -3.63 16.96
CA LYS A 464 20.06 -5.01 17.21
C LYS A 464 18.95 -5.84 17.88
N GLU A 465 18.20 -5.25 18.81
CA GLU A 465 17.03 -5.90 19.42
C GLU A 465 15.96 -6.22 18.34
N ALA A 466 15.65 -5.27 17.47
CA ALA A 466 14.69 -5.47 16.37
C ALA A 466 15.14 -6.60 15.43
N LYS A 467 16.44 -6.70 15.12
CA LYS A 467 17.00 -7.79 14.31
C LYS A 467 16.86 -9.14 15.02
N ALA A 468 17.10 -9.19 16.32
CA ALA A 468 16.95 -10.41 17.11
C ALA A 468 15.48 -10.88 17.19
N GLU A 469 14.54 -9.93 17.29
CA GLU A 469 13.11 -10.23 17.23
C GLU A 469 12.70 -10.78 15.86
N LEU A 470 13.18 -10.18 14.79
CA LEU A 470 12.93 -10.67 13.42
C LEU A 470 13.50 -12.07 13.22
N LYS A 471 14.70 -12.35 13.72
CA LYS A 471 15.31 -13.69 13.70
C LYS A 471 14.40 -14.73 14.37
N LYS A 472 13.92 -14.43 15.56
CA LYS A 472 12.99 -15.29 16.31
C LYS A 472 11.69 -15.50 15.53
N TYR A 473 11.13 -14.43 14.97
CA TYR A 473 9.89 -14.45 14.19
C TYR A 473 10.01 -15.33 12.94
N LEU A 474 11.04 -15.13 12.12
CA LEU A 474 11.28 -15.93 10.91
C LEU A 474 11.56 -17.40 11.22
N LYS A 475 12.27 -17.68 12.30
CA LYS A 475 12.48 -19.07 12.76
C LYS A 475 11.17 -19.74 13.13
N MET A 476 10.30 -19.03 13.83
CA MET A 476 9.02 -19.56 14.30
C MET A 476 8.00 -19.73 13.16
N THR A 477 7.91 -18.76 12.24
CA THR A 477 6.87 -18.71 11.20
C THR A 477 7.25 -19.41 9.90
N GLN A 478 8.52 -19.44 9.54
CA GLN A 478 9.03 -20.02 8.27
C GLN A 478 10.14 -21.05 8.45
N ASN A 479 10.56 -21.32 9.68
CA ASN A 479 11.75 -22.14 9.99
C ASN A 479 13.03 -21.65 9.27
N VAL A 480 13.18 -20.36 9.10
CA VAL A 480 14.34 -19.71 8.50
C VAL A 480 15.25 -19.17 9.60
N GLU A 481 16.54 -19.45 9.51
CA GLU A 481 17.55 -18.90 10.40
C GLU A 481 18.31 -17.78 9.70
N ILE A 482 18.48 -16.65 10.39
CA ILE A 482 19.27 -15.50 9.94
C ILE A 482 20.25 -15.10 11.03
N ASP A 483 21.33 -14.43 10.63
CA ASP A 483 22.32 -13.86 11.56
C ASP A 483 22.01 -12.39 11.84
N GLU A 484 21.62 -12.09 13.05
CA GLU A 484 21.30 -10.72 13.49
C GLU A 484 22.52 -9.77 13.48
N ASN A 485 23.74 -10.29 13.33
CA ASN A 485 24.94 -9.47 13.18
C ASN A 485 25.27 -9.13 11.72
N SER A 486 24.57 -9.72 10.76
CA SER A 486 24.71 -9.39 9.35
C SER A 486 24.07 -8.05 8.98
N VAL A 487 24.40 -7.50 7.83
CA VAL A 487 23.70 -6.34 7.28
C VAL A 487 22.36 -6.80 6.72
N PHE A 488 21.26 -6.16 7.16
CA PHE A 488 19.92 -6.47 6.66
C PHE A 488 19.54 -5.51 5.53
N ASP A 489 19.53 -6.04 4.33
CA ASP A 489 19.14 -5.40 3.08
C ASP A 489 17.74 -5.88 2.72
N ILE A 490 16.74 -5.00 2.76
CA ILE A 490 15.32 -5.38 2.69
C ILE A 490 14.62 -4.68 1.53
N GLN A 491 13.99 -5.50 0.68
CA GLN A 491 13.08 -5.06 -0.38
C GLN A 491 11.73 -5.74 -0.21
N ILE A 492 10.77 -5.04 0.37
CA ILE A 492 9.41 -5.54 0.63
C ILE A 492 8.38 -4.62 -0.02
N LYS A 493 7.76 -5.11 -1.06
CA LYS A 493 6.75 -4.41 -1.86
C LYS A 493 6.10 -5.37 -2.84
N ARG A 494 4.93 -5.02 -3.39
CA ARG A 494 4.31 -5.79 -4.47
C ARG A 494 5.34 -6.05 -5.58
N LEU A 495 5.35 -7.25 -6.14
CA LEU A 495 6.24 -7.56 -7.23
C LEU A 495 5.72 -6.96 -8.53
N HIS A 496 6.56 -6.13 -9.13
CA HIS A 496 6.36 -5.54 -10.44
C HIS A 496 7.70 -5.21 -11.07
N GLU A 497 7.82 -5.39 -12.39
CA GLU A 497 9.08 -5.16 -13.10
C GLU A 497 9.62 -3.73 -12.92
N TYR A 498 8.76 -2.70 -12.78
CA TYR A 498 9.23 -1.32 -12.60
C TYR A 498 9.86 -1.08 -11.20
N LYS A 499 9.52 -1.91 -10.20
CA LYS A 499 10.15 -1.89 -8.86
C LYS A 499 11.50 -2.59 -8.85
N ARG A 500 11.82 -3.26 -9.91
CA ARG A 500 13.13 -3.83 -10.28
C ARG A 500 13.70 -4.84 -9.28
N GLN A 501 12.85 -5.69 -8.68
CA GLN A 501 13.32 -6.81 -7.87
C GLN A 501 14.26 -7.73 -8.68
N GLN A 502 14.07 -7.84 -10.00
CA GLN A 502 15.00 -8.53 -10.91
C GLN A 502 16.41 -7.92 -10.89
N MET A 503 16.54 -6.61 -10.77
CA MET A 503 17.87 -5.95 -10.67
C MET A 503 18.56 -6.29 -9.35
N ASN A 504 17.82 -6.35 -8.25
CA ASN A 504 18.34 -6.82 -6.96
C ASN A 504 18.72 -8.30 -7.00
N ALA A 505 17.98 -9.13 -7.73
CA ALA A 505 18.36 -10.53 -8.00
C ALA A 505 19.67 -10.64 -8.81
N LEU A 506 19.88 -9.76 -9.78
CA LEU A 506 21.17 -9.67 -10.51
C LEU A 506 22.33 -9.26 -9.59
N TYR A 507 22.07 -8.34 -8.64
CA TYR A 507 23.05 -8.04 -7.60
C TYR A 507 23.39 -9.26 -6.74
N ALA A 508 22.39 -10.04 -6.37
CA ALA A 508 22.59 -11.27 -5.61
C ALA A 508 23.50 -12.26 -6.37
N ILE A 509 23.31 -12.39 -7.68
CA ILE A 509 24.16 -13.20 -8.56
C ILE A 509 25.60 -12.63 -8.56
N TYR A 510 25.74 -11.31 -8.71
CA TYR A 510 27.05 -10.65 -8.64
C TYR A 510 27.77 -10.99 -7.33
N LYS A 511 27.10 -10.79 -6.19
CA LYS A 511 27.69 -11.03 -4.87
C LYS A 511 28.06 -12.51 -4.65
N TYR A 512 27.20 -13.42 -5.09
CA TYR A 512 27.47 -14.85 -5.09
C TYR A 512 28.77 -15.18 -5.84
N LYS A 513 28.92 -14.64 -7.05
CA LYS A 513 30.11 -14.87 -7.89
C LYS A 513 31.37 -14.25 -7.29
N GLU A 514 31.26 -13.06 -6.70
CA GLU A 514 32.40 -12.40 -6.04
C GLU A 514 32.89 -13.21 -4.83
N ILE A 515 31.98 -13.74 -4.01
CA ILE A 515 32.34 -14.63 -2.90
C ILE A 515 33.01 -15.91 -3.41
N LYS A 516 32.51 -16.50 -4.49
CA LYS A 516 33.13 -17.68 -5.14
C LYS A 516 34.54 -17.40 -5.66
N LYS A 517 34.84 -16.16 -6.08
CA LYS A 517 36.18 -15.71 -6.49
C LYS A 517 37.08 -15.41 -5.29
N GLY A 518 36.59 -15.45 -4.06
CA GLY A 518 37.32 -15.14 -2.83
C GLY A 518 37.22 -13.69 -2.36
N ASN A 519 36.41 -12.86 -3.01
CA ASN A 519 36.14 -11.49 -2.60
C ASN A 519 35.09 -11.49 -1.49
N LEU A 520 35.51 -11.80 -0.28
CA LEU A 520 34.61 -11.97 0.87
C LEU A 520 34.16 -10.62 1.44
N PRO A 521 32.87 -10.46 1.80
CA PRO A 521 32.43 -9.27 2.51
C PRO A 521 33.02 -9.26 3.93
N LYS A 522 33.31 -8.08 4.45
CA LYS A 522 33.78 -7.94 5.84
C LYS A 522 32.74 -8.36 6.85
N ARG A 523 31.48 -8.14 6.55
CA ARG A 523 30.33 -8.50 7.37
C ARG A 523 29.34 -9.29 6.51
N PRO A 524 28.71 -10.37 7.02
CA PRO A 524 27.72 -11.11 6.25
C PRO A 524 26.57 -10.22 5.80
N LEU A 525 25.99 -10.53 4.66
CA LEU A 525 24.86 -9.84 4.05
C LEU A 525 23.62 -10.74 4.07
N THR A 526 22.53 -10.27 4.65
CA THR A 526 21.22 -10.91 4.58
C THR A 526 20.30 -10.06 3.71
N MET A 527 19.99 -10.57 2.52
CA MET A 527 19.04 -9.94 1.60
C MET A 527 17.65 -10.52 1.83
N ILE A 528 16.73 -9.67 2.25
CA ILE A 528 15.35 -10.08 2.57
C ILE A 528 14.40 -9.48 1.53
N PHE A 529 13.66 -10.38 0.86
CA PHE A 529 12.62 -10.02 -0.09
C PHE A 529 11.25 -10.39 0.49
N GLY A 530 10.26 -9.55 0.22
CA GLY A 530 8.87 -9.86 0.48
C GLY A 530 8.01 -9.27 -0.63
N ALA A 531 7.31 -10.13 -1.36
CA ALA A 531 6.55 -9.70 -2.53
C ALA A 531 5.49 -10.72 -2.92
N LYS A 532 4.32 -10.23 -3.32
CA LYS A 532 3.29 -11.03 -4.00
C LYS A 532 3.20 -10.59 -5.45
N ALA A 533 3.19 -11.54 -6.37
CA ALA A 533 2.92 -11.30 -7.78
C ALA A 533 1.42 -11.47 -8.06
N ALA A 534 0.85 -10.62 -8.91
CA ALA A 534 -0.51 -10.84 -9.40
C ALA A 534 -0.60 -12.22 -10.09
N PRO A 535 -1.68 -13.00 -9.88
CA PRO A 535 -1.76 -14.38 -10.36
C PRO A 535 -1.52 -14.55 -11.86
N ALA A 536 -1.98 -13.60 -12.69
CA ALA A 536 -1.79 -13.61 -14.14
C ALA A 536 -0.46 -12.99 -14.61
N TYR A 537 0.32 -12.38 -13.73
CA TYR A 537 1.56 -11.69 -14.09
C TYR A 537 2.74 -12.67 -14.17
N THR A 538 2.88 -13.34 -15.28
CA THR A 538 3.83 -14.45 -15.48
C THR A 538 5.28 -14.06 -15.21
N ILE A 539 5.75 -12.94 -15.76
CA ILE A 539 7.15 -12.47 -15.55
C ILE A 539 7.42 -12.15 -14.08
N ALA A 540 6.45 -11.57 -13.38
CA ALA A 540 6.57 -11.33 -11.93
C ALA A 540 6.73 -12.63 -11.14
N LYS A 541 5.98 -13.66 -11.50
CA LYS A 541 6.14 -15.00 -10.91
C LYS A 541 7.49 -15.64 -11.24
N ASP A 542 8.02 -15.41 -12.45
CA ASP A 542 9.35 -15.86 -12.83
C ASP A 542 10.46 -15.16 -12.02
N ILE A 543 10.29 -13.89 -11.68
CA ILE A 543 11.22 -13.17 -10.80
C ILE A 543 11.21 -13.77 -9.38
N ILE A 544 10.03 -14.07 -8.83
CA ILE A 544 9.91 -14.77 -7.55
C ILE A 544 10.62 -16.13 -7.62
N HIS A 545 10.41 -16.88 -8.71
CA HIS A 545 11.07 -18.16 -8.93
C HIS A 545 12.59 -18.05 -8.93
N LEU A 546 13.14 -17.05 -9.63
CA LEU A 546 14.59 -16.77 -9.62
C LEU A 546 15.10 -16.50 -8.20
N ILE A 547 14.43 -15.65 -7.43
CA ILE A 547 14.84 -15.30 -6.06
C ILE A 547 14.83 -16.54 -5.16
N LEU A 548 13.80 -17.39 -5.25
CA LEU A 548 13.71 -18.64 -4.49
C LEU A 548 14.80 -19.65 -4.91
N CYS A 549 15.12 -19.75 -6.20
CA CYS A 549 16.22 -20.57 -6.69
C CYS A 549 17.57 -20.07 -6.17
N LEU A 550 17.80 -18.75 -6.17
CA LEU A 550 19.01 -18.16 -5.61
C LEU A 550 19.13 -18.41 -4.10
N GLN A 551 18.01 -18.32 -3.37
CA GLN A 551 17.96 -18.66 -1.95
C GLN A 551 18.44 -20.11 -1.73
N GLN A 552 17.89 -21.07 -2.48
CA GLN A 552 18.26 -22.49 -2.38
C GLN A 552 19.71 -22.73 -2.78
N LEU A 553 20.18 -22.10 -3.84
CA LEU A 553 21.57 -22.21 -4.30
C LEU A 553 22.56 -21.76 -3.22
N ILE A 554 22.32 -20.59 -2.63
CA ILE A 554 23.20 -20.00 -1.61
C ILE A 554 23.18 -20.81 -0.33
N ASP A 555 22.01 -21.24 0.13
CA ASP A 555 21.88 -22.05 1.36
C ASP A 555 22.62 -23.38 1.26
N ASN A 556 22.70 -23.94 0.05
CA ASN A 556 23.38 -25.22 -0.20
C ASN A 556 24.87 -25.08 -0.61
N ASP A 557 25.40 -23.87 -0.72
CA ASP A 557 26.81 -23.63 -1.06
C ASP A 557 27.63 -23.26 0.19
N PRO A 558 28.43 -24.17 0.74
CA PRO A 558 29.20 -23.91 1.97
C PRO A 558 30.30 -22.86 1.81
N GLN A 559 30.68 -22.51 0.58
CA GLN A 559 31.62 -21.42 0.31
C GLN A 559 30.96 -20.03 0.39
N VAL A 560 29.65 -19.97 0.23
CA VAL A 560 28.89 -18.70 0.16
C VAL A 560 28.01 -18.49 1.38
N SER A 561 27.33 -19.54 1.87
CA SER A 561 26.34 -19.42 2.95
C SER A 561 26.84 -18.78 4.25
N PRO A 562 28.13 -18.85 4.64
CA PRO A 562 28.63 -18.09 5.80
C PRO A 562 28.65 -16.57 5.60
N TYR A 563 28.65 -16.10 4.36
CA TYR A 563 28.85 -14.68 4.02
C TYR A 563 27.61 -14.00 3.44
N MET A 564 26.67 -14.79 2.96
CA MET A 564 25.50 -14.28 2.27
C MET A 564 24.30 -15.18 2.51
N LYS A 565 23.15 -14.56 2.71
CA LYS A 565 21.86 -15.24 2.80
C LYS A 565 20.80 -14.47 2.02
N ILE A 566 19.91 -15.21 1.34
CA ILE A 566 18.67 -14.66 0.78
C ILE A 566 17.51 -15.27 1.56
N VAL A 567 16.55 -14.43 1.91
CA VAL A 567 15.28 -14.84 2.51
C VAL A 567 14.15 -14.23 1.69
N MET A 568 13.34 -15.09 1.07
CA MET A 568 12.06 -14.70 0.50
C MET A 568 10.97 -14.94 1.55
N VAL A 569 10.42 -13.86 2.10
CA VAL A 569 9.38 -13.94 3.12
C VAL A 569 8.08 -14.41 2.47
N GLU A 570 7.52 -15.50 2.96
CA GLU A 570 6.25 -16.05 2.48
C GLU A 570 5.09 -15.19 2.96
N ASN A 571 4.13 -14.96 2.07
CA ASN A 571 2.89 -14.23 2.38
C ASN A 571 3.12 -12.86 3.01
N TYR A 572 3.96 -12.03 2.38
CA TYR A 572 4.19 -10.66 2.83
C TYR A 572 2.86 -9.89 3.02
N ASN A 573 2.68 -9.29 4.17
CA ASN A 573 1.50 -8.53 4.59
C ASN A 573 1.89 -7.43 5.59
N VAL A 574 0.91 -6.72 6.15
CA VAL A 574 1.19 -5.63 7.13
C VAL A 574 1.84 -6.17 8.39
N THR A 575 1.39 -7.29 8.92
CA THR A 575 1.95 -7.91 10.12
C THR A 575 3.45 -8.21 9.95
N LYS A 576 3.83 -8.77 8.81
CA LYS A 576 5.24 -9.05 8.50
C LYS A 576 6.05 -7.79 8.26
N ALA A 577 5.45 -6.77 7.61
CA ALA A 577 6.08 -5.46 7.45
C ALA A 577 6.44 -4.83 8.80
N GLU A 578 5.57 -4.93 9.79
CA GLU A 578 5.79 -4.41 11.14
C GLU A 578 6.98 -5.08 11.85
N LYS A 579 7.34 -6.31 11.49
CA LYS A 579 8.52 -7.01 12.00
C LYS A 579 9.79 -6.72 11.18
N LEU A 580 9.64 -6.57 9.87
CA LEU A 580 10.76 -6.37 8.94
C LEU A 580 11.31 -4.94 8.98
N ILE A 581 10.45 -3.94 9.03
CA ILE A 581 10.83 -2.52 8.93
C ILE A 581 11.75 -2.07 10.06
N PRO A 582 11.47 -2.35 11.35
CA PRO A 582 12.37 -1.95 12.42
C PRO A 582 13.77 -2.56 12.34
N ALA A 583 13.90 -3.75 11.76
CA ALA A 583 15.16 -4.50 11.66
C ALA A 583 16.04 -4.10 10.48
N CYS A 584 15.57 -3.25 9.58
CA CYS A 584 16.24 -2.92 8.33
C CYS A 584 17.44 -2.00 8.51
N ASP A 585 18.55 -2.32 7.84
CA ASP A 585 19.69 -1.41 7.68
C ASP A 585 19.64 -0.66 6.35
N ILE A 586 19.45 -1.40 5.25
CA ILE A 586 19.41 -0.88 3.87
C ILE A 586 17.99 -1.00 3.32
N SER A 587 17.36 0.12 3.06
CA SER A 587 16.04 0.22 2.46
C SER A 587 16.15 0.29 0.93
N GLU A 588 15.73 -0.76 0.25
CA GLU A 588 15.79 -0.87 -1.22
C GLU A 588 14.59 -0.16 -1.86
N GLN A 589 14.84 1.00 -2.49
CA GLN A 589 13.86 1.85 -3.15
C GLN A 589 14.30 2.14 -4.59
N ILE A 590 14.43 1.07 -5.37
CA ILE A 590 15.18 1.01 -6.65
C ILE A 590 14.30 1.01 -7.90
N SER A 591 13.09 1.52 -7.82
CA SER A 591 12.21 1.68 -8.99
C SER A 591 12.91 2.46 -10.12
N LEU A 592 12.49 2.23 -11.36
CA LEU A 592 12.96 3.04 -12.47
C LEU A 592 12.48 4.48 -12.28
N ALA A 593 13.39 5.44 -12.37
CA ALA A 593 13.05 6.87 -12.28
C ALA A 593 11.88 7.22 -13.21
N SER A 594 10.93 8.02 -12.74
CA SER A 594 9.66 8.37 -13.37
C SER A 594 8.54 7.32 -13.29
N LYS A 595 8.69 6.22 -12.56
CA LYS A 595 7.69 5.12 -12.56
C LYS A 595 6.95 4.93 -11.23
N GLU A 596 7.60 5.13 -10.09
CA GLU A 596 6.93 5.12 -8.79
C GLU A 596 6.30 6.49 -8.52
N ALA A 597 5.00 6.56 -8.30
CA ALA A 597 4.33 7.83 -8.02
C ALA A 597 4.83 8.45 -6.70
N SER A 598 4.92 7.68 -5.65
CA SER A 598 5.43 8.13 -4.35
C SER A 598 6.25 7.05 -3.65
N GLY A 599 5.64 5.89 -3.41
CA GLY A 599 6.08 4.95 -2.40
C GLY A 599 5.66 5.42 -1.00
N THR A 600 5.49 4.49 -0.10
CA THR A 600 5.29 4.73 1.35
C THR A 600 6.20 3.85 2.19
N GLY A 601 6.69 2.73 1.64
CA GLY A 601 7.70 1.90 2.28
C GLY A 601 8.97 2.67 2.61
N ASN A 602 9.44 3.50 1.67
CA ASN A 602 10.58 4.39 1.87
C ASN A 602 10.44 5.27 3.12
N MET A 603 9.26 5.82 3.38
CA MET A 603 8.97 6.65 4.56
C MET A 603 9.01 5.84 5.86
N LYS A 604 8.45 4.62 5.85
CA LYS A 604 8.42 3.71 7.01
C LYS A 604 9.82 3.28 7.43
N PHE A 605 10.64 2.92 6.46
CA PHE A 605 12.04 2.56 6.69
C PHE A 605 12.85 3.73 7.23
N MET A 606 12.70 4.92 6.64
CA MET A 606 13.34 6.16 7.09
C MET A 606 13.00 6.46 8.55
N LEU A 607 11.73 6.40 8.91
CA LEU A 607 11.24 6.62 10.28
C LEU A 607 11.85 5.63 11.30
N ASN A 608 12.19 4.43 10.85
CA ASN A 608 12.78 3.38 11.68
C ASN A 608 14.31 3.29 11.58
N GLY A 609 14.95 4.32 11.03
CA GLY A 609 16.40 4.46 10.99
C GLY A 609 17.11 3.63 9.93
N ALA A 610 16.41 3.10 8.94
CA ALA A 610 17.05 2.51 7.77
C ALA A 610 17.59 3.60 6.84
N VAL A 611 18.70 3.32 6.17
CA VAL A 611 19.27 4.21 5.16
C VAL A 611 18.80 3.77 3.77
N THR A 612 18.31 4.72 2.98
CA THR A 612 17.78 4.42 1.65
C THR A 612 18.87 4.23 0.62
N LEU A 613 18.79 3.14 -0.13
CA LEU A 613 19.45 2.94 -1.43
C LEU A 613 18.35 3.05 -2.50
N GLY A 614 18.41 4.07 -3.32
CA GLY A 614 17.31 4.33 -4.24
C GLY A 614 17.69 5.15 -5.47
N THR A 615 16.67 5.39 -6.27
CA THR A 615 16.71 6.27 -7.44
C THR A 615 16.03 7.59 -7.14
N GLU A 616 16.28 8.62 -7.96
CA GLU A 616 15.53 9.89 -7.92
C GLU A 616 14.13 9.70 -8.51
N ASP A 617 13.27 9.02 -7.72
CA ASP A 617 11.92 8.64 -8.11
C ASP A 617 10.94 8.79 -6.94
N GLY A 618 9.71 9.17 -7.23
CA GLY A 618 8.67 9.34 -6.24
C GLY A 618 9.09 10.18 -5.04
N ALA A 619 8.73 9.75 -3.84
CA ALA A 619 9.08 10.43 -2.59
C ALA A 619 10.57 10.26 -2.20
N ASN A 620 11.34 9.42 -2.87
CA ASN A 620 12.79 9.35 -2.64
C ASN A 620 13.46 10.71 -2.88
N VAL A 621 12.96 11.50 -3.83
CA VAL A 621 13.45 12.86 -4.11
C VAL A 621 13.27 13.75 -2.88
N GLU A 622 12.13 13.70 -2.24
CA GLU A 622 11.84 14.49 -1.03
C GLU A 622 12.65 13.97 0.18
N ILE A 623 12.83 12.66 0.30
CA ILE A 623 13.73 12.09 1.31
C ILE A 623 15.16 12.62 1.12
N HIS A 624 15.67 12.58 -0.11
CA HIS A 624 17.00 13.09 -0.45
C HIS A 624 17.18 14.57 -0.08
N GLN A 625 16.20 15.40 -0.44
CA GLN A 625 16.19 16.83 -0.08
C GLN A 625 16.21 17.06 1.44
N LEU A 626 15.51 16.23 2.20
CA LEU A 626 15.41 16.36 3.66
C LEU A 626 16.68 15.90 4.38
N VAL A 627 17.26 14.78 3.98
CA VAL A 627 18.40 14.19 4.70
C VAL A 627 19.77 14.64 4.16
N GLY A 628 19.85 15.11 2.92
CA GLY A 628 21.10 15.49 2.24
C GLY A 628 21.89 14.30 1.73
N ASP A 629 22.88 14.59 0.87
CA ASP A 629 23.68 13.61 0.12
C ASP A 629 24.41 12.60 1.02
N ASP A 630 24.81 13.00 2.22
CA ASP A 630 25.56 12.15 3.15
C ASP A 630 24.72 11.05 3.82
N ASN A 631 23.38 11.13 3.74
CA ASN A 631 22.47 10.29 4.51
C ASN A 631 21.53 9.44 3.64
N ILE A 632 21.81 9.35 2.35
CA ILE A 632 21.09 8.55 1.36
C ILE A 632 22.07 8.11 0.28
N TYR A 633 21.79 7.01 -0.39
CA TYR A 633 22.58 6.51 -1.52
C TYR A 633 21.72 6.49 -2.77
N ILE A 634 22.09 7.31 -3.75
CA ILE A 634 21.36 7.47 -5.01
C ILE A 634 22.17 6.92 -6.17
N PHE A 635 21.49 6.21 -7.06
CA PHE A 635 22.06 5.69 -8.29
C PHE A 635 21.07 5.84 -9.45
N GLY A 636 21.56 5.56 -10.65
CA GLY A 636 20.75 5.48 -11.87
C GLY A 636 20.51 6.82 -12.52
N GLU A 637 19.73 6.77 -13.59
CA GLU A 637 19.48 7.93 -14.45
C GLU A 637 18.33 8.78 -13.90
N THR A 638 18.30 10.04 -14.33
CA THR A 638 17.22 10.98 -13.98
C THR A 638 15.90 10.63 -14.67
N SER A 639 14.78 11.08 -14.09
CA SER A 639 13.45 10.89 -14.69
C SER A 639 13.34 11.51 -16.09
N GLU A 640 13.96 12.67 -16.31
CA GLU A 640 13.98 13.33 -17.61
C GLU A 640 14.65 12.47 -18.70
N LYS A 641 15.80 11.86 -18.37
CA LYS A 641 16.50 10.98 -19.30
C LYS A 641 15.71 9.72 -19.60
N ILE A 642 15.09 9.12 -18.58
CA ILE A 642 14.25 7.93 -18.76
C ILE A 642 13.03 8.24 -19.62
N ILE A 643 12.32 9.32 -19.37
CA ILE A 643 11.18 9.75 -20.19
C ILE A 643 11.62 9.94 -21.64
N LYS A 644 12.75 10.60 -21.87
CA LYS A 644 13.29 10.79 -23.22
C LYS A 644 13.61 9.46 -23.91
N LEU A 645 14.19 8.49 -23.20
CA LEU A 645 14.50 7.18 -23.76
C LEU A 645 13.22 6.44 -24.20
N TYR A 646 12.11 6.56 -23.47
CA TYR A 646 10.83 6.03 -23.88
C TYR A 646 10.27 6.75 -25.10
N GLU A 647 10.34 8.09 -25.15
CA GLU A 647 9.85 8.89 -26.27
C GLU A 647 10.60 8.60 -27.58
N THR A 648 11.92 8.42 -27.49
CA THR A 648 12.77 8.18 -28.68
C THR A 648 12.86 6.72 -29.07
N GLY A 649 12.57 5.80 -28.16
CA GLY A 649 12.74 4.37 -28.36
C GLY A 649 14.21 3.93 -28.54
N GLU A 650 15.16 4.73 -28.05
CA GLU A 650 16.60 4.47 -28.22
C GLU A 650 17.16 3.40 -27.28
N TYR A 651 16.44 3.01 -26.22
CA TYR A 651 16.90 1.98 -25.30
C TYR A 651 16.84 0.60 -25.95
N CYS A 652 17.96 -0.12 -25.91
CA CYS A 652 18.06 -1.50 -26.37
C CYS A 652 18.83 -2.33 -25.33
N SER A 653 18.11 -3.19 -24.60
CA SER A 653 18.72 -4.05 -23.59
C SER A 653 19.73 -5.04 -24.17
N LYS A 654 19.47 -5.53 -25.37
CA LYS A 654 20.34 -6.46 -26.09
C LYS A 654 21.70 -5.87 -26.37
N ASP A 655 21.78 -4.59 -26.73
CA ASP A 655 23.06 -3.91 -26.99
C ASP A 655 23.91 -3.83 -25.71
N ILE A 656 23.29 -3.54 -24.57
CA ILE A 656 24.00 -3.54 -23.28
C ILE A 656 24.48 -4.94 -22.94
N TYR A 657 23.62 -5.94 -23.07
CA TYR A 657 23.95 -7.34 -22.81
C TYR A 657 25.12 -7.83 -23.67
N GLU A 658 25.12 -7.57 -24.98
CA GLU A 658 26.16 -8.03 -25.91
C GLU A 658 27.48 -7.27 -25.75
N ASN A 659 27.49 -6.04 -25.27
CA ASN A 659 28.68 -5.18 -25.19
C ASN A 659 29.26 -5.02 -23.78
N ASP A 660 28.63 -5.53 -22.75
CA ASP A 660 29.12 -5.46 -21.38
C ASP A 660 29.30 -6.85 -20.78
N PRO A 661 30.58 -7.30 -20.66
CA PRO A 661 30.87 -8.65 -20.16
C PRO A 661 30.34 -8.96 -18.75
N LEU A 662 30.27 -7.96 -17.88
CA LEU A 662 29.70 -8.15 -16.54
C LEU A 662 28.18 -8.38 -16.63
N VAL A 663 27.50 -7.56 -17.42
CA VAL A 663 26.04 -7.71 -17.61
C VAL A 663 25.72 -9.06 -18.26
N GLU A 664 26.47 -9.46 -19.30
CA GLU A 664 26.35 -10.76 -19.94
C GLU A 664 26.52 -11.89 -18.91
N GLU A 665 27.58 -11.85 -18.10
CA GLU A 665 27.87 -12.86 -17.07
C GLU A 665 26.73 -13.00 -16.05
N LEU A 666 26.15 -11.87 -15.61
CA LEU A 666 25.06 -11.86 -14.63
C LEU A 666 23.75 -12.39 -15.21
N VAL A 667 23.41 -11.96 -16.41
CA VAL A 667 22.15 -12.36 -17.06
C VAL A 667 22.21 -13.83 -17.49
N ASP A 668 23.34 -14.28 -18.04
CA ASP A 668 23.54 -15.70 -18.42
C ASP A 668 23.46 -16.64 -17.23
N PHE A 669 23.79 -16.17 -16.03
CA PHE A 669 23.69 -17.00 -14.83
C PHE A 669 22.24 -17.46 -14.54
N ILE A 670 21.22 -16.70 -14.97
CA ILE A 670 19.81 -17.05 -14.82
C ILE A 670 19.52 -18.43 -15.46
N ILE A 671 20.15 -18.72 -16.58
CA ILE A 671 20.01 -20.00 -17.31
C ILE A 671 21.21 -20.92 -17.12
N SER A 672 22.05 -20.68 -16.13
CA SER A 672 23.20 -21.50 -15.81
C SER A 672 22.79 -22.93 -15.36
N LYS A 673 23.72 -23.87 -15.50
CA LYS A 673 23.51 -25.25 -15.04
C LYS A 673 23.18 -25.31 -13.54
N ASP A 674 23.71 -24.39 -12.75
CA ASP A 674 23.49 -24.36 -11.31
C ASP A 674 22.04 -24.01 -10.97
N LEU A 675 21.46 -23.03 -11.64
CA LEU A 675 20.07 -22.65 -11.43
C LEU A 675 19.06 -23.57 -12.12
N ILE A 676 19.36 -24.06 -13.33
CA ILE A 676 18.46 -25.02 -14.04
C ILE A 676 18.30 -26.34 -13.29
N ARG A 677 19.29 -26.78 -12.49
CA ARG A 677 19.17 -28.00 -11.68
C ARG A 677 18.14 -27.90 -10.56
N ILE A 678 17.89 -26.70 -10.04
CA ILE A 678 17.01 -26.44 -8.90
C ILE A 678 15.76 -25.70 -9.28
N GLY A 679 15.74 -25.07 -10.45
CA GLY A 679 14.62 -24.29 -10.96
C GLY A 679 13.95 -24.93 -12.17
N ASP A 680 12.91 -24.26 -12.64
CA ASP A 680 12.19 -24.62 -13.86
C ASP A 680 12.83 -23.93 -15.07
N PRO A 681 13.39 -24.69 -16.04
CA PRO A 681 14.06 -24.12 -17.22
C PRO A 681 13.14 -23.21 -18.06
N VAL A 682 11.84 -23.47 -18.07
CA VAL A 682 10.87 -22.68 -18.84
C VAL A 682 10.70 -21.30 -18.21
N ASN A 683 10.51 -21.24 -16.89
CA ASN A 683 10.37 -19.99 -16.16
C ASN A 683 11.67 -19.15 -16.20
N LEU A 684 12.80 -19.76 -15.93
CA LEU A 684 14.09 -19.07 -15.98
C LEU A 684 14.45 -18.62 -17.40
N GLY A 685 14.19 -19.45 -18.41
CA GLY A 685 14.43 -19.12 -19.82
C GLY A 685 13.52 -18.00 -20.32
N ARG A 686 12.27 -17.93 -19.86
CA ARG A 686 11.35 -16.84 -20.18
C ARG A 686 11.82 -15.51 -19.58
N LEU A 687 12.21 -15.51 -18.31
CA LEU A 687 12.77 -14.33 -17.66
C LEU A 687 14.05 -13.84 -18.34
N TYR A 688 14.96 -14.77 -18.65
CA TYR A 688 16.19 -14.46 -19.41
C TYR A 688 15.87 -13.76 -20.73
N LYS A 689 14.94 -14.31 -21.52
CA LYS A 689 14.53 -13.74 -22.81
C LYS A 689 13.89 -12.35 -22.64
N GLU A 690 13.11 -12.15 -21.60
CA GLU A 690 12.50 -10.85 -21.30
C GLU A 690 13.55 -9.79 -20.96
N ILE A 691 14.53 -10.13 -20.13
CA ILE A 691 15.62 -9.21 -19.74
C ILE A 691 16.51 -8.89 -20.95
N VAL A 692 16.91 -9.87 -21.76
CA VAL A 692 17.77 -9.64 -22.93
C VAL A 692 17.01 -8.91 -24.05
N GLY A 693 15.75 -9.29 -24.30
CA GLY A 693 15.01 -8.84 -25.46
C GLY A 693 14.19 -7.56 -25.30
N LYS A 694 13.74 -7.27 -24.09
CA LYS A 694 12.88 -6.13 -23.81
C LYS A 694 13.40 -5.24 -22.69
N ASP A 695 13.57 -5.81 -21.50
CA ASP A 695 13.94 -5.07 -20.28
C ASP A 695 13.22 -3.71 -20.21
N TRP A 696 11.87 -3.77 -20.28
CA TRP A 696 11.04 -2.58 -20.43
C TRP A 696 11.29 -1.51 -19.36
N PHE A 697 11.73 -1.92 -18.18
CA PHE A 697 12.05 -1.01 -17.08
C PHE A 697 13.57 -0.82 -16.87
N MET A 698 14.34 -1.02 -17.92
CA MET A 698 15.75 -0.60 -18.03
C MET A 698 16.64 -1.03 -16.86
N ALA A 699 16.46 -2.24 -16.35
CA ALA A 699 17.29 -2.77 -15.27
C ALA A 699 18.77 -2.87 -15.70
N LEU A 700 19.03 -3.27 -16.92
CA LEU A 700 20.42 -3.38 -17.44
C LEU A 700 21.11 -2.02 -17.63
N LEU A 701 20.33 -0.95 -17.84
CA LEU A 701 20.89 0.42 -17.91
C LEU A 701 21.54 0.84 -16.59
N ASP A 702 20.88 0.52 -15.47
CA ASP A 702 21.26 1.00 -14.14
C ASP A 702 22.03 -0.03 -13.30
N VAL A 703 22.08 -1.30 -13.71
CA VAL A 703 22.58 -2.39 -12.84
C VAL A 703 24.02 -2.19 -12.37
N LYS A 704 24.92 -1.66 -13.21
CA LYS A 704 26.31 -1.42 -12.83
C LYS A 704 26.45 -0.30 -11.82
N ASP A 705 25.70 0.78 -12.00
CA ASP A 705 25.68 1.90 -11.05
C ASP A 705 25.05 1.48 -9.73
N TYR A 706 24.00 0.66 -9.78
CA TYR A 706 23.40 0.04 -8.62
C TYR A 706 24.40 -0.83 -7.83
N ILE A 707 25.13 -1.71 -8.52
CA ILE A 707 26.17 -2.56 -7.90
C ILE A 707 27.23 -1.69 -7.22
N ARG A 708 27.78 -0.71 -7.95
CA ARG A 708 28.80 0.21 -7.44
C ARG A 708 28.32 0.93 -6.17
N THR A 709 27.12 1.48 -6.21
CA THR A 709 26.55 2.25 -5.09
C THR A 709 26.27 1.36 -3.88
N LYS A 710 25.75 0.15 -4.09
CA LYS A 710 25.47 -0.80 -3.02
C LYS A 710 26.77 -1.32 -2.37
N GLU A 711 27.82 -1.60 -3.15
CA GLU A 711 29.11 -1.99 -2.61
C GLU A 711 29.74 -0.85 -1.78
N GLN A 712 29.60 0.41 -2.23
CA GLN A 712 30.02 1.57 -1.45
C GLN A 712 29.25 1.66 -0.12
N MET A 713 27.95 1.47 -0.17
CA MET A 713 27.10 1.49 1.02
C MET A 713 27.47 0.41 2.03
N LEU A 714 27.77 -0.80 1.58
CA LEU A 714 28.25 -1.90 2.42
C LEU A 714 29.63 -1.60 3.03
N SER A 715 30.50 -0.92 2.28
CA SER A 715 31.80 -0.46 2.80
C SER A 715 31.64 0.61 3.87
N ASP A 716 30.73 1.56 3.67
CA ASP A 716 30.47 2.66 4.61
C ASP A 716 29.81 2.15 5.89
N TYR A 717 29.07 1.05 5.83
CA TYR A 717 28.47 0.40 7.02
C TYR A 717 29.51 -0.04 8.06
N GLU A 718 30.75 -0.27 7.65
CA GLU A 718 31.84 -0.66 8.55
C GLU A 718 32.28 0.48 9.48
N ASP A 719 32.05 1.74 9.13
CA ASP A 719 32.15 2.88 10.04
C ASP A 719 30.85 3.01 10.84
N GLU A 720 30.75 2.22 11.91
CA GLU A 720 29.55 2.11 12.72
C GLU A 720 29.03 3.46 13.22
N LYS A 721 29.94 4.34 13.67
CA LYS A 721 29.58 5.66 14.18
C LYS A 721 29.01 6.56 13.09
N ALA A 722 29.61 6.55 11.92
CA ALA A 722 29.08 7.30 10.76
C ALA A 722 27.71 6.74 10.33
N TRP A 723 27.54 5.43 10.36
CA TRP A 723 26.26 4.80 10.04
C TRP A 723 25.16 5.15 11.04
N GLU A 724 25.47 5.12 12.35
CA GLU A 724 24.52 5.50 13.41
C GLU A 724 24.07 6.96 13.26
N LYS A 725 24.96 7.88 12.85
CA LYS A 725 24.58 9.26 12.50
C LYS A 725 23.60 9.31 11.33
N LYS A 726 23.82 8.53 10.29
CA LYS A 726 22.86 8.44 9.16
C LYS A 726 21.49 7.95 9.65
N MET A 727 21.46 6.95 10.53
CA MET A 727 20.22 6.47 11.14
C MET A 727 19.48 7.59 11.87
N LEU A 728 20.17 8.33 12.72
CA LEU A 728 19.58 9.42 13.49
C LEU A 728 19.03 10.52 12.60
N VAL A 729 19.77 10.94 11.59
CA VAL A 729 19.34 11.99 10.64
C VAL A 729 18.09 11.55 9.89
N ASN A 730 18.03 10.30 9.44
CA ASN A 730 16.83 9.77 8.77
C ASN A 730 15.61 9.80 9.68
N ILE A 731 15.73 9.34 10.93
CA ILE A 731 14.62 9.41 11.90
C ILE A 731 14.22 10.87 12.14
N ALA A 732 15.17 11.75 12.38
CA ALA A 732 14.92 13.16 12.68
C ALA A 732 14.15 13.88 11.56
N LYS A 733 14.43 13.54 10.31
CA LYS A 733 13.81 14.15 9.14
C LYS A 733 12.53 13.47 8.67
N ALA A 734 12.17 12.33 9.27
CA ALA A 734 10.98 11.56 8.86
C ALA A 734 9.65 12.22 9.25
N GLY A 735 9.65 13.22 10.12
CA GLY A 735 8.42 13.91 10.59
C GLY A 735 7.57 14.49 9.48
N PHE A 736 8.19 14.98 8.40
CA PHE A 736 7.49 15.46 7.21
C PHE A 736 6.55 14.41 6.61
N PHE A 737 6.88 13.13 6.71
CA PHE A 737 6.09 12.03 6.16
C PHE A 737 5.00 11.51 7.08
N SER A 738 4.61 12.25 8.11
CA SER A 738 3.41 11.94 8.88
C SER A 738 2.15 12.10 8.03
N SER A 739 1.27 11.10 8.06
CA SER A 739 -0.05 11.22 7.42
C SER A 739 -0.92 12.30 8.04
N ASP A 740 -0.67 12.69 9.28
CA ASP A 740 -1.36 13.82 9.93
C ASP A 740 -1.07 15.13 9.18
N ARG A 741 0.19 15.37 8.78
CA ARG A 741 0.56 16.50 7.91
C ARG A 741 -0.18 16.41 6.57
N THR A 742 -0.15 15.25 5.91
CA THR A 742 -0.80 15.05 4.60
C THR A 742 -2.30 15.37 4.70
N ILE A 743 -2.98 14.83 5.70
CA ILE A 743 -4.43 15.06 5.89
C ILE A 743 -4.74 16.50 6.22
N ALA A 744 -3.92 17.16 7.05
CA ALA A 744 -4.07 18.60 7.31
C ALA A 744 -3.99 19.43 6.02
N GLU A 745 -3.08 19.08 5.10
CA GLU A 745 -2.97 19.72 3.79
C GLU A 745 -4.18 19.45 2.89
N TYR A 746 -4.65 18.19 2.81
CA TYR A 746 -5.89 17.86 2.10
C TYR A 746 -7.07 18.66 2.64
N ASN A 747 -7.20 18.75 3.96
CA ASN A 747 -8.30 19.51 4.58
C ASN A 747 -8.22 21.00 4.27
N ARG A 748 -7.03 21.59 4.41
CA ARG A 748 -6.81 23.02 4.14
C ARG A 748 -7.12 23.40 2.69
N ASP A 749 -6.67 22.57 1.73
CA ASP A 749 -6.63 22.95 0.31
C ASP A 749 -7.78 22.36 -0.51
N ILE A 750 -8.41 21.26 -0.08
CA ILE A 750 -9.39 20.50 -0.87
C ILE A 750 -10.69 20.25 -0.12
N TRP A 751 -10.64 19.68 1.09
CA TRP A 751 -11.84 19.17 1.75
C TRP A 751 -12.61 20.24 2.54
N HIS A 752 -11.93 21.11 3.26
CA HIS A 752 -12.52 22.18 4.08
C HIS A 752 -13.62 21.64 5.04
N LEU A 753 -13.27 20.58 5.80
CA LEU A 753 -14.14 19.92 6.78
C LEU A 753 -14.29 20.71 8.07
#